data_078f7358d291dbf0042e475c79fb5182
#
_entry.id   078f7358d291dbf0042e475c79fb5182
#
_cell.length_a   1.000
_cell.length_b   1.000
_cell.length_c   1.000
_cell.angle_alpha   90.00
_cell.angle_beta   90.00
_cell.angle_gamma   90.00
#
_symmetry.space_group_name_H-M   'P 1'
#
loop_
_entity.id
_entity.type
_entity.pdbx_description
1 polymer ?
#
loop_
_entity_poly.entity_id
_entity_poly.type
_entity_poly.pdbx_seq_one_letter_code
_entity_poly.pdbx_strand_id
1 'polypeptide(L)'
;MDVEVLRQAAIVKEVSGDVVAVKPDGSAKKVVVGDTIPSGEIVITANHSTILMESSEAAINLDANTLATEDDLGGWGVAPIAGEVNFDLAQLGEGAISEDELAAIQDAILAGADPTELLEATAAGAGAAGSANGGFVTIEYNGTEVLASTFFETSGFSTDSTEQVDDEIRPIIFADGGQSISEALTEGSLSGGTYPQSVTSSVTIFAADLSLDPTSFVPEPLSLASLLSELNSDITSNGESVTFTYNATTNTITGVDGDGNPVLTIDIDATSVGRDVGLELTTTILQPIDHTPSVGGGQVAFTGDQITVSFEITGTDTGGNSIQAPIDAQVTIRDGADPVINTIEQANVYEAGLTDGSQVGDTVTTVTGDISFTTGSDTVVAMKVDVAEFNRTSTLESAGQKVVLEEITGSNGEFTGQYAGYITQNGVKVEVLKVTLDQSNLGKYTVTLSQEVDHGAQGMDSLAVNVPVYAVDKDNDNSGLVNLKVNIGDDIQVVTDGSISVVEPTVGQSAQSNEIDVITEAGADQGKVSTVTFDGQSINFNENQSEYPVTDGKLMVSADGKISFIPNSNVDHSGSDDVTHTIVVTVTDKDGDTLTSNVELTIKDGADPVINTIDQANVYEAGLTDGSKVGDTVTTATGDISFTTGSDTVVAMKVDVAEFNRTSTLESAGQKVVLEEITGPNGEFTGQYAGYITQNGVKVXLAVTLWWR
;
A
#
# COMPACT_ATOMS: atom_id res chain seq x y z
N MET A 1 21.93 16.63 19.04
CA MET A 1 21.30 17.62 18.15
C MET A 1 20.98 16.89 16.84
N ASP A 2 19.73 16.62 16.60
CA ASP A 2 19.35 15.98 15.35
C ASP A 2 19.18 17.06 14.28
N VAL A 3 19.90 16.92 13.17
CA VAL A 3 19.81 17.85 12.06
C VAL A 3 18.98 17.17 10.97
N GLU A 4 17.76 17.62 10.81
CA GLU A 4 16.87 17.10 9.78
C GLU A 4 16.77 18.08 8.61
N VAL A 5 16.66 17.52 7.41
CA VAL A 5 16.58 18.31 6.18
C VAL A 5 15.14 18.73 5.94
N LEU A 6 14.92 20.03 5.76
CA LEU A 6 13.57 20.56 5.51
C LEU A 6 12.99 20.02 4.20
N ARG A 7 11.75 19.53 4.26
CA ARG A 7 11.08 18.96 3.09
C ARG A 7 10.08 19.92 2.42
N GLN A 8 9.66 20.95 3.11
CA GLN A 8 8.71 21.95 2.59
C GLN A 8 9.23 23.37 2.81
N ALA A 9 8.81 24.28 1.99
CA ALA A 9 9.19 25.68 2.11
C ALA A 9 8.27 26.40 3.09
N ALA A 10 8.83 27.36 3.85
CA ALA A 10 8.06 28.21 4.76
C ALA A 10 8.28 29.69 4.40
N ILE A 11 7.22 30.49 4.54
CA ILE A 11 7.26 31.93 4.28
C ILE A 11 7.38 32.68 5.61
N VAL A 12 8.35 33.54 5.71
CA VAL A 12 8.61 34.35 6.92
C VAL A 12 7.56 35.45 7.04
N LYS A 13 6.82 35.46 8.12
CA LYS A 13 5.77 36.45 8.40
C LYS A 13 6.23 37.56 9.31
N GLU A 14 7.01 37.24 10.34
CA GLU A 14 7.58 38.25 11.26
C GLU A 14 8.97 37.82 11.67
N VAL A 15 9.85 38.78 11.86
CA VAL A 15 11.22 38.61 12.38
C VAL A 15 11.54 39.72 13.32
N SER A 16 12.09 39.41 14.49
CA SER A 16 12.65 40.38 15.42
C SER A 16 14.07 39.92 15.81
N GLY A 17 15.04 40.78 15.67
CA GLY A 17 16.43 40.45 15.97
C GLY A 17 17.15 39.75 14.80
N ASP A 18 18.15 38.97 15.14
CA ASP A 18 18.99 38.29 14.16
C ASP A 18 18.57 36.81 14.01
N VAL A 19 18.13 36.50 12.82
CA VAL A 19 17.71 35.12 12.44
C VAL A 19 18.44 34.78 11.14
N VAL A 20 18.94 33.54 11.07
CA VAL A 20 19.74 33.06 9.95
C VAL A 20 19.14 31.75 9.42
N ALA A 21 19.02 31.66 8.10
CA ALA A 21 18.71 30.37 7.43
C ALA A 21 20.02 29.81 6.89
N VAL A 22 20.29 28.55 7.20
CA VAL A 22 21.51 27.85 6.79
C VAL A 22 21.14 26.83 5.73
N LYS A 23 21.75 26.94 4.56
CA LYS A 23 21.50 26.02 3.45
C LYS A 23 22.26 24.70 3.64
N PRO A 24 21.85 23.65 2.92
CA PRO A 24 22.61 22.39 2.97
C PRO A 24 24.09 22.50 2.59
N ASP A 25 24.45 23.51 1.80
CA ASP A 25 25.86 23.76 1.43
C ASP A 25 26.66 24.46 2.54
N GLY A 26 26.02 24.71 3.69
CA GLY A 26 26.67 25.40 4.81
C GLY A 26 26.65 26.93 4.72
N SER A 27 26.21 27.48 3.60
CA SER A 27 26.11 28.94 3.49
C SER A 27 24.91 29.44 4.30
N ALA A 28 25.06 30.63 4.90
CA ALA A 28 24.04 31.16 5.77
C ALA A 28 23.57 32.52 5.26
N LYS A 29 22.28 32.81 5.44
CA LYS A 29 21.65 34.04 4.98
C LYS A 29 20.83 34.63 6.13
N LYS A 30 20.98 35.96 6.35
CA LYS A 30 20.10 36.66 7.29
C LYS A 30 18.67 36.64 6.76
N VAL A 31 17.74 36.29 7.61
CA VAL A 31 16.32 36.12 7.26
C VAL A 31 15.60 37.44 7.49
N VAL A 32 14.74 37.84 6.54
CA VAL A 32 13.89 39.04 6.64
C VAL A 32 12.42 38.65 6.34
N VAL A 33 11.51 39.53 6.77
CA VAL A 33 10.07 39.32 6.52
C VAL A 33 9.81 39.23 5.02
N GLY A 34 9.05 38.23 4.60
CA GLY A 34 8.74 37.97 3.20
C GLY A 34 9.67 36.95 2.55
N ASP A 35 10.76 36.57 3.19
CA ASP A 35 11.64 35.53 2.66
C ASP A 35 10.88 34.20 2.62
N THR A 36 11.23 33.41 1.62
CA THR A 36 10.83 32.01 1.56
C THR A 36 12.04 31.17 1.95
N ILE A 37 11.90 30.37 2.98
CA ILE A 37 12.94 29.42 3.40
C ILE A 37 12.66 28.12 2.66
N PRO A 38 13.51 27.71 1.72
CA PRO A 38 13.27 26.50 0.95
C PRO A 38 13.39 25.23 1.78
N SER A 39 12.81 24.16 1.29
CA SER A 39 13.09 22.82 1.78
C SER A 39 14.61 22.58 1.79
N GLY A 40 15.10 21.98 2.84
CA GLY A 40 16.51 21.67 3.01
C GLY A 40 17.31 22.68 3.80
N GLU A 41 16.70 23.79 4.20
CA GLU A 41 17.39 24.82 5.02
C GLU A 41 17.00 24.69 6.49
N ILE A 42 17.90 25.15 7.37
CA ILE A 42 17.72 25.17 8.84
C ILE A 42 17.62 26.61 9.29
N VAL A 43 16.64 26.91 10.13
CA VAL A 43 16.47 28.28 10.66
C VAL A 43 16.96 28.32 12.11
N ILE A 44 17.83 29.30 12.40
CA ILE A 44 18.42 29.47 13.74
C ILE A 44 18.14 30.91 14.21
N THR A 45 17.57 31.03 15.42
CA THR A 45 17.32 32.34 16.03
C THR A 45 18.41 32.66 17.05
N ALA A 46 18.95 33.86 16.99
CA ALA A 46 19.93 34.37 17.97
C ALA A 46 19.26 34.75 19.29
N ASN A 47 20.07 35.02 20.29
CA ASN A 47 19.60 35.52 21.60
C ASN A 47 18.72 36.76 21.40
N HIS A 48 17.59 36.81 22.07
CA HIS A 48 16.60 37.89 21.98
C HIS A 48 15.98 38.11 20.61
N SER A 49 16.01 37.06 19.78
CA SER A 49 15.43 37.09 18.43
C SER A 49 14.25 36.14 18.33
N THR A 50 13.28 36.47 17.48
CA THR A 50 12.12 35.62 17.23
C THR A 50 11.78 35.61 15.75
N ILE A 51 11.15 34.55 15.27
CA ILE A 51 10.65 34.47 13.90
C ILE A 51 9.31 33.74 13.89
N LEU A 52 8.40 34.25 13.08
CA LEU A 52 7.14 33.54 12.78
C LEU A 52 7.17 33.20 11.28
N MET A 53 6.98 31.93 10.99
CA MET A 53 6.94 31.41 9.61
C MET A 53 5.62 30.68 9.37
N GLU A 54 5.22 30.56 8.15
CA GLU A 54 4.02 29.84 7.74
C GLU A 54 4.38 28.88 6.60
N SER A 55 4.21 27.60 6.86
CA SER A 55 4.29 26.57 5.83
C SER A 55 2.88 26.30 5.28
N SER A 56 2.77 25.40 4.32
CA SER A 56 1.47 25.03 3.76
C SER A 56 0.52 24.41 4.79
N GLU A 57 1.03 23.95 5.91
CA GLU A 57 0.25 23.19 6.90
C GLU A 57 0.17 23.85 8.26
N ALA A 58 1.12 24.69 8.65
CA ALA A 58 1.14 25.26 10.00
C ALA A 58 1.90 26.59 10.07
N ALA A 59 1.56 27.37 11.11
CA ALA A 59 2.35 28.55 11.51
C ALA A 59 3.39 28.08 12.54
N ILE A 60 4.64 28.52 12.34
CA ILE A 60 5.78 28.10 13.16
C ILE A 60 6.35 29.36 13.83
N ASN A 61 6.39 29.35 15.15
CA ASN A 61 6.94 30.46 15.94
C ASN A 61 8.20 29.99 16.65
N LEU A 62 9.31 30.64 16.38
CA LEU A 62 10.59 30.32 17.05
C LEU A 62 10.99 31.49 17.95
N ASP A 63 11.24 31.18 19.19
CA ASP A 63 11.75 32.13 20.15
C ASP A 63 13.29 32.17 20.12
N ALA A 64 13.86 33.03 20.92
CA ALA A 64 15.32 33.21 20.96
C ALA A 64 16.04 31.89 21.28
N ASN A 65 17.17 31.67 20.62
CA ASN A 65 18.03 30.52 20.80
C ASN A 65 17.33 29.20 20.47
N THR A 66 16.50 29.17 19.43
CA THR A 66 15.85 27.93 18.98
C THR A 66 16.28 27.58 17.57
N LEU A 67 16.13 26.33 17.26
CA LEU A 67 16.41 25.74 15.95
C LEU A 67 15.12 25.10 15.44
N ALA A 68 14.72 25.43 14.23
CA ALA A 68 13.55 24.80 13.61
C ALA A 68 14.02 23.83 12.54
N THR A 69 13.57 22.59 12.63
CA THR A 69 13.78 21.58 11.62
C THR A 69 12.44 20.95 11.28
N GLU A 70 12.31 20.45 10.07
CA GLU A 70 11.11 19.73 9.65
C GLU A 70 11.24 18.26 10.07
N ASP A 71 10.19 17.71 10.66
CA ASP A 71 10.18 16.30 11.04
C ASP A 71 9.86 15.41 9.83
N ASP A 72 9.92 14.10 10.02
CA ASP A 72 9.71 13.11 8.95
C ASP A 72 8.29 13.13 8.38
N LEU A 73 7.35 13.77 9.07
CA LEU A 73 5.94 13.85 8.66
C LEU A 73 5.59 15.20 8.02
N GLY A 74 6.60 16.08 7.86
CA GLY A 74 6.40 17.39 7.27
C GLY A 74 6.02 18.48 8.27
N GLY A 75 6.04 18.18 9.57
CA GLY A 75 5.87 19.17 10.62
C GLY A 75 7.20 19.85 10.95
N TRP A 76 7.13 21.00 11.64
CA TRP A 76 8.32 21.71 12.08
C TRP A 76 8.58 21.43 13.55
N GLY A 77 9.71 20.80 13.81
CA GLY A 77 10.18 20.61 15.18
C GLY A 77 10.98 21.85 15.65
N VAL A 78 10.80 22.21 16.90
CA VAL A 78 11.54 23.31 17.51
C VAL A 78 12.36 22.75 18.66
N ALA A 79 13.67 22.96 18.59
CA ALA A 79 14.58 22.50 19.64
C ALA A 79 15.34 23.71 20.24
N PRO A 80 15.39 23.84 21.55
CA PRO A 80 16.17 24.90 22.17
C PRO A 80 17.68 24.63 22.00
N ILE A 81 18.42 25.68 21.71
CA ILE A 81 19.88 25.61 21.64
C ILE A 81 20.43 26.02 23.01
N ALA A 82 21.23 25.16 23.61
CA ALA A 82 21.86 25.49 24.90
C ALA A 82 22.95 26.55 24.69
N GLY A 83 22.83 27.68 25.39
CA GLY A 83 23.78 28.76 25.29
C GLY A 83 23.27 29.97 24.50
N GLU A 84 24.04 31.04 24.49
CA GLU A 84 23.70 32.25 23.73
C GLU A 84 24.16 32.10 22.28
N VAL A 85 23.23 32.30 21.35
CA VAL A 85 23.54 32.29 19.91
C VAL A 85 23.73 33.72 19.44
N ASN A 86 24.92 34.01 18.94
CA ASN A 86 25.24 35.31 18.36
C ASN A 86 25.87 35.06 17.00
N PHE A 87 25.34 35.73 15.99
CA PHE A 87 25.87 35.61 14.62
C PHE A 87 26.82 36.77 14.31
N ASP A 88 27.98 36.45 13.76
CA ASP A 88 28.82 37.46 13.14
C ASP A 88 28.38 37.62 11.68
N LEU A 89 27.41 38.48 11.47
CA LEU A 89 26.80 38.69 10.16
C LEU A 89 27.80 39.20 9.09
N ALA A 90 28.99 39.68 9.53
CA ALA A 90 30.02 40.11 8.59
C ALA A 90 30.79 38.95 7.94
N GLN A 91 30.64 37.77 8.50
CA GLN A 91 31.32 36.56 8.01
C GLN A 91 30.42 35.63 7.18
N LEU A 92 29.16 36.00 6.98
CA LEU A 92 28.27 35.21 6.15
C LEU A 92 28.60 35.39 4.67
N GLY A 93 29.40 34.54 4.12
CA GLY A 93 29.81 34.55 2.72
C GLY A 93 29.63 33.18 2.04
N GLU A 94 29.77 33.19 0.73
CA GLU A 94 29.50 32.00 -0.09
C GLU A 94 30.50 30.86 0.14
N GLY A 95 29.98 29.73 0.49
CA GLY A 95 30.44 28.37 0.17
C GLY A 95 31.77 27.82 0.75
N ALA A 96 31.66 26.85 1.63
CA ALA A 96 32.85 26.16 2.13
C ALA A 96 32.81 24.62 2.05
N ILE A 97 31.74 24.04 1.53
CA ILE A 97 31.68 22.61 1.31
C ILE A 97 31.54 22.37 -0.19
N SER A 98 32.37 21.47 -0.76
CA SER A 98 32.29 21.18 -2.19
C SER A 98 31.03 20.41 -2.54
N GLU A 99 30.55 20.57 -3.78
CA GLU A 99 29.34 19.85 -4.26
C GLU A 99 29.49 18.35 -4.13
N ASP A 100 30.70 17.82 -4.29
CA ASP A 100 30.97 16.39 -4.17
C ASP A 100 30.85 15.90 -2.72
N GLU A 101 31.31 16.70 -1.77
CA GLU A 101 31.19 16.38 -0.34
C GLU A 101 29.72 16.47 0.13
N LEU A 102 28.99 17.45 -0.38
CA LEU A 102 27.58 17.61 -0.07
C LEU A 102 26.76 16.43 -0.61
N ALA A 103 27.05 16.01 -1.85
CA ALA A 103 26.38 14.87 -2.46
C ALA A 103 26.66 13.57 -1.68
N ALA A 104 27.90 13.39 -1.21
CA ALA A 104 28.27 12.21 -0.43
C ALA A 104 27.51 12.17 0.92
N ILE A 105 27.35 13.32 1.56
CA ILE A 105 26.62 13.45 2.82
C ILE A 105 25.13 13.14 2.60
N GLN A 106 24.56 13.71 1.53
CA GLN A 106 23.15 13.47 1.18
C GLN A 106 22.87 11.99 0.89
N ASP A 107 23.75 11.36 0.12
CA ASP A 107 23.61 9.94 -0.21
C ASP A 107 23.70 9.05 1.05
N ALA A 108 24.59 9.43 1.98
CA ALA A 108 24.76 8.68 3.23
C ALA A 108 23.53 8.82 4.13
N ILE A 109 22.93 10.01 4.19
CA ILE A 109 21.70 10.28 4.95
C ILE A 109 20.54 9.49 4.34
N LEU A 110 20.42 9.51 3.02
CA LEU A 110 19.39 8.75 2.32
C LEU A 110 19.55 7.24 2.52
N ALA A 111 20.77 6.78 2.75
CA ALA A 111 21.06 5.37 3.05
C ALA A 111 20.84 5.02 4.53
N GLY A 112 20.41 5.98 5.35
CA GLY A 112 20.12 5.76 6.77
C GLY A 112 21.35 5.80 7.68
N ALA A 113 22.44 6.40 7.24
CA ALA A 113 23.63 6.56 8.07
C ALA A 113 23.51 7.78 8.98
N ASP A 114 24.02 7.65 10.18
CA ASP A 114 24.06 8.77 11.11
C ASP A 114 25.07 9.82 10.61
N PRO A 115 24.60 11.03 10.31
CA PRO A 115 25.49 12.07 9.78
C PRO A 115 26.60 12.49 10.76
N THR A 116 26.42 12.25 12.04
CA THR A 116 27.45 12.60 13.04
C THR A 116 28.63 11.64 13.02
N GLU A 117 28.47 10.46 12.44
CA GLU A 117 29.58 9.51 12.27
C GLU A 117 30.39 9.74 10.99
N LEU A 118 29.80 10.46 10.06
CA LEU A 118 30.41 10.72 8.74
C LEU A 118 31.26 11.98 8.70
N LEU A 119 30.92 12.93 9.57
CA LEU A 119 31.71 14.16 9.68
C LEU A 119 32.80 13.91 10.73
N GLU A 120 34.04 13.91 10.30
CA GLU A 120 35.16 13.87 11.25
C GLU A 120 34.97 14.97 12.30
N ALA A 121 35.25 14.63 13.53
CA ALA A 121 35.05 15.52 14.67
C ALA A 121 35.92 16.78 14.56
N THR A 122 35.48 17.72 13.72
CA THR A 122 36.17 18.96 13.50
C THR A 122 35.74 20.07 14.44
N ALA A 123 34.87 19.77 15.41
CA ALA A 123 34.23 20.85 16.11
C ALA A 123 34.36 20.85 17.62
N ALA A 124 35.15 19.99 18.24
CA ALA A 124 35.32 20.12 19.66
C ALA A 124 36.81 20.23 20.03
N GLY A 125 37.30 21.42 19.93
CA GLY A 125 38.41 21.92 20.69
C GLY A 125 39.77 21.25 20.54
N ALA A 126 40.40 21.43 19.37
CA ALA A 126 41.87 21.42 19.32
C ALA A 126 42.28 22.56 18.43
N GLY A 127 42.79 23.58 19.05
CA GLY A 127 43.28 24.76 18.31
C GLY A 127 44.38 24.34 17.38
N ALA A 128 44.17 24.50 16.09
CA ALA A 128 45.20 24.49 15.10
C ALA A 128 45.07 25.76 14.28
N ALA A 129 46.16 26.45 14.18
CA ALA A 129 46.24 27.72 13.48
C ALA A 129 45.97 27.55 11.99
N GLY A 130 45.09 28.37 11.52
CA GLY A 130 45.11 28.79 10.16
C GLY A 130 44.54 27.90 9.10
N SER A 131 43.25 28.04 8.88
CA SER A 131 42.75 28.03 7.51
C SER A 131 41.66 29.09 7.46
N ALA A 132 41.90 30.01 6.58
CA ALA A 132 41.02 31.13 6.37
C ALA A 132 39.79 30.70 5.61
N ASN A 133 38.67 31.19 6.04
CA ASN A 133 37.50 31.48 5.25
C ASN A 133 36.62 30.31 4.80
N GLY A 134 35.63 30.17 5.50
CA GLY A 134 34.32 29.70 5.07
C GLY A 134 33.40 30.13 6.17
N GLY A 135 32.38 30.85 5.85
CA GLY A 135 31.49 31.46 6.83
C GLY A 135 30.83 30.46 7.74
N PHE A 136 31.52 30.14 8.81
CA PHE A 136 30.93 29.32 9.87
C PHE A 136 30.12 30.23 10.78
N VAL A 137 28.93 29.77 11.07
CA VAL A 137 28.23 30.35 12.19
C VAL A 137 29.01 29.88 13.43
N THR A 138 29.77 30.76 14.01
CA THR A 138 30.44 30.47 15.25
C THR A 138 29.44 30.73 16.38
N ILE A 139 28.96 29.67 16.93
CA ILE A 139 28.19 29.75 18.18
C ILE A 139 29.22 29.91 19.28
N GLU A 140 29.45 31.12 19.72
CA GLU A 140 30.28 31.35 20.90
C GLU A 140 29.46 30.99 22.14
N TYR A 141 29.78 29.84 22.70
CA TYR A 141 29.27 29.48 23.98
C TYR A 141 29.99 30.34 25.04
N ASN A 142 29.34 31.41 25.44
CA ASN A 142 29.85 32.26 26.51
C ASN A 142 29.17 31.82 27.80
N GLY A 143 29.38 30.55 28.12
CA GLY A 143 28.61 29.95 29.19
C GLY A 143 29.41 29.65 30.42
N THR A 144 29.15 30.33 31.48
CA THR A 144 29.01 29.63 32.73
C THR A 144 28.01 28.55 32.51
N GLU A 145 28.39 27.30 32.76
CA GLU A 145 27.47 26.19 32.75
C GLU A 145 26.17 26.59 33.42
N VAL A 146 25.14 26.79 32.65
CA VAL A 146 23.81 26.72 33.21
C VAL A 146 23.49 25.22 33.21
N LEU A 147 23.92 24.54 34.23
CA LEU A 147 23.28 23.30 34.61
C LEU A 147 21.80 23.58 34.55
N ALA A 148 21.09 22.72 33.81
CA ALA A 148 19.64 22.74 33.69
C ALA A 148 19.05 23.41 34.90
N SER A 149 18.28 24.46 34.68
CA SER A 149 17.94 25.41 35.72
C SER A 149 17.30 24.72 36.91
N THR A 150 18.10 24.05 37.63
CA THR A 150 17.88 23.93 39.05
C THR A 150 18.38 25.27 39.57
N PHE A 151 17.50 26.00 40.19
CA PHE A 151 17.83 27.27 40.81
C PHE A 151 18.82 27.03 41.97
N PHE A 152 19.99 26.47 41.65
CA PHE A 152 21.05 26.31 42.64
C PHE A 152 22.19 27.25 42.29
N GLU A 153 22.27 28.36 42.97
CA GLU A 153 23.50 29.08 43.04
C GLU A 153 24.45 28.28 43.95
N THR A 154 25.30 27.47 43.34
CA THR A 154 26.48 27.03 44.05
C THR A 154 27.45 28.21 43.97
N SER A 155 27.37 29.07 44.92
CA SER A 155 28.46 29.98 45.19
C SER A 155 29.63 29.16 45.69
N GLY A 156 30.57 28.89 44.78
CA GLY A 156 31.83 28.30 45.16
C GLY A 156 32.55 29.24 46.08
N PHE A 157 32.64 28.90 47.35
CA PHE A 157 33.52 29.63 48.24
C PHE A 157 34.96 29.39 47.83
N SER A 158 35.61 30.42 47.30
CA SER A 158 37.04 30.42 47.20
C SER A 158 37.58 30.71 48.61
N THR A 159 38.30 29.77 49.14
CA THR A 159 38.89 29.86 50.45
C THR A 159 40.23 30.59 50.41
N ASP A 160 40.29 31.75 49.78
CA ASP A 160 41.53 32.50 49.85
C ASP A 160 41.27 34.00 49.86
N SER A 161 40.85 34.53 50.99
CA SER A 161 41.15 35.89 51.36
C SER A 161 40.90 36.09 52.85
N THR A 162 41.98 36.25 53.60
CA THR A 162 41.94 36.78 54.93
C THR A 162 41.60 38.27 54.82
N GLU A 163 40.35 38.60 54.58
CA GLU A 163 39.87 39.95 54.84
C GLU A 163 38.68 39.82 55.76
N GLN A 164 38.78 40.53 56.86
CA GLN A 164 37.69 40.71 57.81
C GLN A 164 36.51 41.24 57.10
N VAL A 165 35.51 40.38 56.91
CA VAL A 165 34.23 40.85 56.41
C VAL A 165 33.54 41.52 57.57
N ASP A 166 33.35 42.81 57.44
CA ASP A 166 32.53 43.58 58.37
C ASP A 166 31.13 42.98 58.39
N ASP A 167 30.66 42.68 59.60
CA ASP A 167 29.43 41.93 59.84
C ASP A 167 28.16 42.69 59.46
N GLU A 168 28.23 43.66 58.52
CA GLU A 168 27.10 44.53 58.17
C GLU A 168 26.70 44.54 56.72
N ILE A 169 27.20 43.64 55.86
CA ILE A 169 26.67 43.59 54.54
C ILE A 169 25.91 42.28 54.34
N ARG A 170 24.79 42.18 54.99
CA ARG A 170 23.75 41.27 54.55
C ARG A 170 23.14 41.91 53.32
N PRO A 171 22.97 41.14 52.20
CA PRO A 171 22.24 41.72 51.09
C PRO A 171 20.87 42.15 51.58
N ILE A 172 20.57 43.39 51.32
CA ILE A 172 19.32 44.00 51.71
C ILE A 172 18.24 43.39 50.86
N ILE A 173 17.70 42.34 51.30
CA ILE A 173 16.41 41.90 50.81
C ILE A 173 16.03 40.68 51.55
N PHE A 174 15.61 40.92 52.76
CA PHE A 174 15.02 39.66 53.04
C PHE A 174 14.13 39.88 54.22
N ALA A 175 12.97 40.32 53.87
CA ALA A 175 11.78 39.88 54.56
C ALA A 175 11.83 38.37 54.55
N ASP A 176 11.63 37.74 55.67
CA ASP A 176 11.46 36.30 55.73
C ASP A 176 10.25 35.93 54.86
N GLY A 177 10.42 34.96 54.02
CA GLY A 177 9.43 34.59 53.01
C GLY A 177 9.60 35.35 51.70
N GLY A 178 8.64 35.21 50.79
CA GLY A 178 8.67 35.87 49.51
C GLY A 178 9.59 35.20 48.50
N GLN A 179 10.21 34.08 48.85
CA GLN A 179 10.97 33.27 47.90
C GLN A 179 10.00 32.36 47.13
N SER A 180 10.52 31.67 46.13
CA SER A 180 9.76 30.67 45.41
C SER A 180 10.51 29.35 45.39
N ILE A 181 9.76 28.26 45.31
CA ILE A 181 10.30 26.92 45.13
C ILE A 181 9.54 26.27 43.98
N SER A 182 10.27 25.74 43.03
CA SER A 182 9.63 25.13 41.88
C SER A 182 10.35 23.84 41.48
N GLU A 183 9.59 22.94 40.92
CA GLU A 183 10.11 21.66 40.42
C GLU A 183 9.32 21.22 39.21
N ALA A 184 9.94 20.37 38.42
CA ALA A 184 9.32 19.81 37.24
C ALA A 184 9.72 18.34 37.10
N LEU A 185 8.75 17.51 36.74
CA LEU A 185 9.02 16.11 36.47
C LEU A 185 8.18 15.67 35.30
N THR A 186 8.63 14.58 34.66
CA THR A 186 7.98 13.98 33.51
C THR A 186 7.44 12.62 33.91
N GLU A 187 6.28 12.25 33.42
CA GLU A 187 5.69 10.96 33.69
C GLU A 187 6.55 9.82 33.15
N GLY A 188 6.46 8.69 33.76
CA GLY A 188 7.15 7.49 33.29
C GLY A 188 6.38 6.76 32.24
N SER A 189 7.00 5.72 31.69
CA SER A 189 6.38 4.84 30.71
C SER A 189 5.77 3.61 31.40
N LEU A 190 4.57 3.24 31.01
CA LEU A 190 3.92 2.04 31.52
C LEU A 190 4.63 0.76 31.06
N SER A 191 5.24 0.77 29.87
CA SER A 191 5.89 -0.41 29.33
C SER A 191 7.29 -0.67 29.90
N GLY A 192 7.70 0.03 30.87
CA GLY A 192 9.02 -0.19 31.47
C GLY A 192 9.04 -0.15 32.97
N GLY A 193 7.88 0.00 33.62
CA GLY A 193 7.79 0.07 35.04
C GLY A 193 8.52 1.26 35.60
N THR A 194 8.40 2.40 34.98
CA THR A 194 9.13 3.60 35.38
C THR A 194 8.43 4.44 36.45
N TYR A 195 7.30 3.99 36.95
CA TYR A 195 6.70 4.57 38.15
C TYR A 195 7.25 3.87 39.36
N PRO A 196 7.48 4.61 40.47
CA PRO A 196 7.21 6.05 40.64
C PRO A 196 8.28 6.94 40.01
N GLN A 197 7.87 8.15 39.61
CA GLN A 197 8.77 9.24 39.25
C GLN A 197 8.77 10.26 40.36
N SER A 198 9.93 10.73 40.76
CA SER A 198 10.02 11.64 41.91
C SER A 198 11.07 12.73 41.64
N VAL A 199 10.76 13.93 42.09
CA VAL A 199 11.69 15.06 42.03
C VAL A 199 11.66 15.78 43.39
N THR A 200 12.81 16.31 43.81
CA THR A 200 12.91 17.12 45.01
C THR A 200 13.63 18.41 44.67
N SER A 201 13.09 19.53 45.11
CA SER A 201 13.75 20.83 45.04
C SER A 201 13.85 21.42 46.44
N SER A 202 14.75 22.38 46.66
CA SER A 202 14.93 23.01 47.94
C SER A 202 15.25 24.50 47.81
N VAL A 203 14.87 25.25 48.84
CA VAL A 203 15.17 26.68 48.93
C VAL A 203 15.43 27.02 50.40
N THR A 204 16.30 27.97 50.65
CA THR A 204 16.55 28.47 51.99
C THR A 204 15.70 29.71 52.27
N ILE A 205 14.88 29.65 53.33
CA ILE A 205 14.06 30.78 53.76
C ILE A 205 14.86 31.47 54.87
N PHE A 206 15.19 32.70 54.63
CA PHE A 206 16.08 33.47 55.52
C PHE A 206 15.29 34.12 56.64
N ALA A 207 15.80 34.00 57.87
CA ALA A 207 15.20 34.59 59.04
C ALA A 207 15.51 36.09 59.08
N ALA A 208 14.48 36.92 59.26
CA ALA A 208 14.63 38.37 59.36
C ALA A 208 15.14 38.74 60.77
N ASP A 209 14.43 38.40 61.78
CA ASP A 209 14.77 38.78 63.23
C ASP A 209 14.99 37.57 64.12
N LEU A 210 13.99 36.76 64.31
CA LEU A 210 14.09 35.55 65.16
C LEU A 210 14.32 34.34 64.25
N SER A 211 14.87 33.28 64.81
CA SER A 211 15.00 32.01 64.11
C SER A 211 13.63 31.52 63.61
N LEU A 212 13.59 30.99 62.42
CA LEU A 212 12.35 30.43 61.89
C LEU A 212 12.08 29.08 62.58
N ASP A 213 10.78 28.74 62.76
CA ASP A 213 10.35 27.45 63.28
C ASP A 213 10.05 26.48 62.10
N PRO A 214 10.90 25.49 61.82
CA PRO A 214 10.68 24.58 60.68
C PRO A 214 9.38 23.81 60.81
N THR A 215 8.88 23.57 62.03
CA THR A 215 7.65 22.79 62.20
C THR A 215 6.38 23.58 61.82
N SER A 216 6.51 24.88 61.56
CA SER A 216 5.39 25.76 61.24
C SER A 216 5.17 25.90 59.71
N PHE A 217 6.08 25.40 58.88
CA PHE A 217 6.00 25.59 57.41
C PHE A 217 5.00 24.62 56.84
N VAL A 218 3.85 25.14 56.38
CA VAL A 218 2.70 24.36 55.90
C VAL A 218 2.05 25.12 54.70
N PRO A 219 1.29 24.46 53.84
CA PRO A 219 0.53 25.18 52.80
C PRO A 219 -0.37 26.25 53.45
N GLU A 220 -0.41 27.43 52.87
CA GLU A 220 -1.25 28.51 53.35
C GLU A 220 -2.72 28.06 53.28
N PRO A 221 -3.51 28.16 54.38
CA PRO A 221 -4.81 27.50 54.45
C PRO A 221 -5.82 27.88 53.35
N LEU A 222 -5.86 29.14 52.94
CA LEU A 222 -6.80 29.55 51.88
C LEU A 222 -6.29 29.06 50.50
N SER A 223 -5.00 29.13 50.30
CA SER A 223 -4.38 28.60 49.09
C SER A 223 -4.61 27.08 49.00
N LEU A 224 -4.39 26.37 50.10
CA LEU A 224 -4.61 24.92 50.17
C LEU A 224 -6.06 24.52 49.87
N ALA A 225 -7.03 25.26 50.44
CA ALA A 225 -8.45 24.96 50.23
C ALA A 225 -8.84 25.11 48.78
N SER A 226 -8.35 26.17 48.12
CA SER A 226 -8.57 26.38 46.69
C SER A 226 -7.89 25.29 45.87
N LEU A 227 -6.63 25.00 46.17
CA LEU A 227 -5.84 23.97 45.48
C LEU A 227 -6.53 22.60 45.56
N LEU A 228 -6.96 22.17 46.76
CA LEU A 228 -7.62 20.85 46.86
C LEU A 228 -8.93 20.80 46.07
N SER A 229 -9.66 21.93 46.03
CA SER A 229 -10.89 22.01 45.22
C SER A 229 -10.58 21.81 43.72
N GLU A 230 -9.54 22.49 43.23
CA GLU A 230 -9.16 22.39 41.80
C GLU A 230 -8.55 21.02 41.49
N LEU A 231 -7.65 20.50 42.33
CA LEU A 231 -7.07 19.17 42.14
C LEU A 231 -8.18 18.10 42.05
N ASN A 232 -9.18 18.18 42.91
CA ASN A 232 -10.29 17.23 42.94
C ASN A 232 -11.21 17.38 41.74
N SER A 233 -11.28 18.56 41.14
CA SER A 233 -12.16 18.76 39.95
C SER A 233 -11.45 18.48 38.65
N ASP A 234 -10.14 18.70 38.60
CA ASP A 234 -9.43 18.83 37.33
C ASP A 234 -8.46 17.67 37.03
N ILE A 235 -7.96 16.97 38.06
CA ILE A 235 -6.98 15.91 37.87
C ILE A 235 -7.68 14.55 37.79
N THR A 236 -7.37 13.81 36.72
CA THR A 236 -7.81 12.42 36.55
C THR A 236 -6.58 11.54 36.31
N SER A 237 -6.77 10.24 36.46
CA SER A 237 -5.77 9.23 36.17
C SER A 237 -6.47 8.07 35.47
N ASN A 238 -6.02 7.72 34.29
CA ASN A 238 -6.66 6.67 33.45
C ASN A 238 -8.17 6.92 33.27
N GLY A 239 -8.56 8.17 33.19
CA GLY A 239 -9.97 8.57 33.00
C GLY A 239 -10.80 8.53 34.23
N GLU A 240 -10.22 8.23 35.40
CA GLU A 240 -10.92 8.17 36.67
C GLU A 240 -10.53 9.38 37.54
N SER A 241 -11.50 9.89 38.32
CA SER A 241 -11.26 11.03 39.22
C SER A 241 -10.26 10.65 40.35
N VAL A 242 -9.34 11.55 40.62
CA VAL A 242 -8.40 11.40 41.72
C VAL A 242 -8.89 12.23 42.90
N THR A 243 -8.90 11.65 44.11
CA THR A 243 -9.33 12.33 45.31
C THR A 243 -8.11 12.80 46.10
N PHE A 244 -7.98 14.12 46.25
CA PHE A 244 -6.84 14.76 46.93
C PHE A 244 -7.23 15.16 48.35
N THR A 245 -6.31 14.87 49.27
CA THR A 245 -6.42 15.25 50.70
C THR A 245 -5.06 15.76 51.17
N TYR A 246 -5.09 16.54 52.24
CA TYR A 246 -3.89 17.02 52.91
C TYR A 246 -3.78 16.42 54.32
N ASN A 247 -2.62 15.88 54.62
CA ASN A 247 -2.31 15.32 55.92
C ASN A 247 -1.38 16.27 56.70
N ALA A 248 -1.91 16.97 57.69
CA ALA A 248 -1.14 17.96 58.48
C ALA A 248 -0.05 17.31 59.37
N THR A 249 -0.13 16.00 59.63
CA THR A 249 0.90 15.33 60.44
C THR A 249 2.18 15.06 59.65
N THR A 250 2.00 14.69 58.39
CA THR A 250 3.13 14.40 57.47
C THR A 250 3.42 15.57 56.53
N ASN A 251 2.58 16.60 56.56
CA ASN A 251 2.69 17.78 55.68
C ASN A 251 2.69 17.40 54.20
N THR A 252 1.78 16.45 53.82
CA THR A 252 1.73 15.85 52.51
C THR A 252 0.35 16.04 51.88
N ILE A 253 0.30 16.47 50.63
CA ILE A 253 -0.89 16.40 49.78
C ILE A 253 -0.84 15.05 49.05
N THR A 254 -1.90 14.25 49.15
CA THR A 254 -1.96 12.93 48.52
C THR A 254 -3.23 12.81 47.68
N GLY A 255 -3.06 12.44 46.40
CA GLY A 255 -4.15 12.07 45.51
C GLY A 255 -4.23 10.55 45.39
N VAL A 256 -5.43 10.00 45.49
CA VAL A 256 -5.68 8.56 45.38
C VAL A 256 -6.78 8.32 44.31
N ASP A 257 -6.66 7.19 43.63
CA ASP A 257 -7.66 6.75 42.65
C ASP A 257 -8.92 6.20 43.34
N GLY A 258 -9.91 5.76 42.55
CA GLY A 258 -11.17 5.22 43.09
C GLY A 258 -11.01 3.97 43.97
N ASP A 259 -9.89 3.26 43.80
CA ASP A 259 -9.58 2.05 44.57
C ASP A 259 -8.73 2.37 45.81
N GLY A 260 -8.33 3.63 46.00
CA GLY A 260 -7.53 4.08 47.14
C GLY A 260 -6.02 3.94 46.94
N ASN A 261 -5.56 3.66 45.71
CA ASN A 261 -4.11 3.60 45.46
C ASN A 261 -3.58 5.02 45.18
N PRO A 262 -2.39 5.36 45.67
CA PRO A 262 -1.85 6.70 45.47
C PRO A 262 -1.48 6.93 44.00
N VAL A 263 -1.79 8.12 43.52
CA VAL A 263 -1.52 8.61 42.15
C VAL A 263 -0.41 9.64 42.18
N LEU A 264 -0.54 10.62 43.08
CA LEU A 264 0.39 11.76 43.21
C LEU A 264 0.55 12.13 44.67
N THR A 265 1.80 12.39 45.11
CA THR A 265 2.05 13.01 46.41
C THR A 265 2.90 14.25 46.24
N ILE A 266 2.63 15.25 47.06
CA ILE A 266 3.46 16.46 47.19
C ILE A 266 3.80 16.59 48.68
N ASP A 267 5.07 16.37 49.00
CA ASP A 267 5.57 16.41 50.36
C ASP A 267 6.31 17.72 50.60
N ILE A 268 6.04 18.35 51.73
CA ILE A 268 6.67 19.62 52.11
C ILE A 268 7.45 19.36 53.42
N ASP A 269 8.77 19.42 53.31
CA ASP A 269 9.65 19.21 54.47
C ASP A 269 10.43 20.49 54.79
N ALA A 270 10.63 20.74 56.05
CA ALA A 270 11.37 21.92 56.48
C ALA A 270 12.34 21.54 57.59
N THR A 271 13.59 21.99 57.48
CA THR A 271 14.65 21.68 58.43
C THR A 271 15.38 22.96 58.87
N SER A 272 15.88 22.99 60.07
CA SER A 272 16.65 24.13 60.56
C SER A 272 18.03 24.21 59.92
N VAL A 273 18.37 25.40 59.41
CA VAL A 273 19.71 25.71 58.90
C VAL A 273 20.20 26.96 59.58
N GLY A 274 20.75 26.75 60.82
CA GLY A 274 21.09 27.88 61.66
C GLY A 274 19.83 28.59 62.17
N ARG A 275 19.67 29.88 61.84
CA ARG A 275 18.45 30.64 62.10
C ARG A 275 17.39 30.50 61.00
N ASP A 276 17.84 30.03 59.89
CA ASP A 276 17.03 29.93 58.66
C ASP A 276 16.36 28.57 58.57
N VAL A 277 15.50 28.37 57.56
CA VAL A 277 14.86 27.08 57.30
C VAL A 277 15.19 26.67 55.83
N GLY A 278 15.72 25.46 55.72
CA GLY A 278 15.78 24.75 54.44
C GLY A 278 14.42 24.11 54.17
N LEU A 279 13.74 24.59 53.15
CA LEU A 279 12.43 24.05 52.73
C LEU A 279 12.64 23.14 51.53
N GLU A 280 12.12 21.94 51.60
CA GLU A 280 12.16 20.96 50.50
C GLU A 280 10.76 20.64 50.06
N LEU A 281 10.59 20.59 48.72
CA LEU A 281 9.37 20.16 48.08
C LEU A 281 9.71 18.88 47.34
N THR A 282 8.95 17.80 47.55
CA THR A 282 9.15 16.53 46.86
C THR A 282 7.84 16.08 46.27
N THR A 283 7.80 16.00 44.93
CA THR A 283 6.63 15.48 44.22
C THR A 283 6.95 14.09 43.69
N THR A 284 6.00 13.16 43.90
CA THR A 284 6.11 11.79 43.38
C THR A 284 4.85 11.42 42.63
N ILE A 285 5.02 11.03 41.38
CA ILE A 285 3.95 10.47 40.53
C ILE A 285 4.04 8.95 40.62
N LEU A 286 2.94 8.30 40.99
CA LEU A 286 2.89 6.87 41.21
C LEU A 286 2.02 6.15 40.15
N GLN A 287 1.19 6.89 39.41
CA GLN A 287 0.36 6.38 38.31
C GLN A 287 0.23 7.47 37.24
N PRO A 288 -0.13 7.15 36.02
CA PRO A 288 -0.34 8.14 34.95
C PRO A 288 -1.37 9.20 35.36
N ILE A 289 -1.15 10.44 34.95
CA ILE A 289 -2.05 11.58 35.18
C ILE A 289 -2.52 12.07 33.83
N ASP A 290 -3.85 12.08 33.61
CA ASP A 290 -4.38 12.47 32.27
C ASP A 290 -4.08 13.96 32.03
N HIS A 291 -3.50 14.26 30.87
CA HIS A 291 -3.14 15.62 30.45
C HIS A 291 -4.23 16.29 29.62
N THR A 292 -5.41 15.70 29.53
CA THR A 292 -6.55 16.32 28.83
C THR A 292 -6.99 17.61 29.53
N PRO A 293 -7.01 18.73 28.80
CA PRO A 293 -7.34 20.00 29.45
C PRO A 293 -8.77 20.02 29.99
N SER A 294 -8.87 20.17 31.30
CA SER A 294 -10.13 20.59 31.90
C SER A 294 -10.21 22.12 31.82
N VAL A 295 -11.32 22.69 32.20
CA VAL A 295 -11.53 24.15 32.11
C VAL A 295 -10.74 24.85 33.25
N GLY A 296 -9.45 24.66 33.28
CA GLY A 296 -8.61 25.17 34.36
C GLY A 296 -7.97 26.53 34.01
N GLY A 297 -7.47 27.18 35.02
CA GLY A 297 -6.81 28.49 34.89
C GLY A 297 -6.56 29.13 36.22
N GLY A 298 -6.62 28.35 37.29
CA GLY A 298 -6.32 28.78 38.69
C GLY A 298 -5.00 28.25 39.14
N GLN A 299 -5.05 27.59 40.30
CA GLN A 299 -3.87 26.96 40.91
C GLN A 299 -3.48 25.67 40.17
N VAL A 300 -4.41 25.05 39.44
CA VAL A 300 -4.15 23.92 38.55
C VAL A 300 -4.37 24.42 37.11
N ALA A 301 -3.31 24.48 36.33
CA ALA A 301 -3.39 25.00 34.97
C ALA A 301 -2.83 23.97 33.99
N PHE A 302 -3.57 23.78 32.88
CA PHE A 302 -3.17 22.88 31.76
C PHE A 302 -2.66 23.77 30.60
N THR A 303 -1.45 23.51 30.15
CA THR A 303 -0.85 24.26 29.03
C THR A 303 -0.08 23.27 28.14
N GLY A 304 -0.69 22.93 26.99
CA GLY A 304 -0.15 21.87 26.15
C GLY A 304 -0.06 20.58 26.96
N ASP A 305 1.07 19.93 26.89
CA ASP A 305 1.31 18.64 27.56
C ASP A 305 1.88 18.84 28.96
N GLN A 306 1.47 19.92 29.65
CA GLN A 306 1.95 20.22 31.01
C GLN A 306 0.78 20.57 31.90
N ILE A 307 0.88 20.08 33.15
CA ILE A 307 0.02 20.47 34.26
C ILE A 307 0.89 21.25 35.23
N THR A 308 0.47 22.45 35.60
CA THR A 308 1.15 23.27 36.61
C THR A 308 0.25 23.37 37.83
N VAL A 309 0.80 22.98 38.96
CA VAL A 309 0.13 23.04 40.27
C VAL A 309 0.85 24.13 41.10
N SER A 310 0.13 25.15 41.48
CA SER A 310 0.69 26.31 42.21
C SER A 310 -0.03 26.53 43.52
N PHE A 311 0.73 26.81 44.56
CA PHE A 311 0.16 27.10 45.89
C PHE A 311 1.16 27.91 46.73
N GLU A 312 0.70 28.41 47.85
CA GLU A 312 1.51 29.19 48.75
C GLU A 312 1.83 28.37 50.02
N ILE A 313 3.06 28.56 50.54
CA ILE A 313 3.51 27.99 51.81
C ILE A 313 3.72 29.15 52.81
N THR A 314 3.25 28.99 54.01
CA THR A 314 3.45 29.96 55.08
C THR A 314 4.23 29.30 56.25
N GLY A 315 4.72 30.13 57.16
CA GLY A 315 5.45 29.66 58.33
C GLY A 315 5.54 30.74 59.39
N THR A 316 6.18 30.44 60.53
CA THR A 316 6.37 31.40 61.62
C THR A 316 7.81 31.36 62.12
N ASP A 317 8.20 32.41 62.83
CA ASP A 317 9.42 32.43 63.57
C ASP A 317 9.17 31.76 64.94
N THR A 318 10.21 31.59 65.73
CA THR A 318 10.12 30.99 67.13
C THR A 318 9.35 31.86 68.10
N GLY A 319 9.04 33.10 67.74
CA GLY A 319 8.16 33.98 68.50
C GLY A 319 6.70 33.84 68.13
N GLY A 320 6.37 33.06 67.07
CA GLY A 320 5.03 32.89 66.61
C GLY A 320 4.56 33.93 65.59
N ASN A 321 5.48 34.78 65.10
CA ASN A 321 5.12 35.77 64.05
C ASN A 321 5.20 35.12 62.64
N SER A 322 4.18 35.35 61.84
CA SER A 322 4.16 34.82 60.49
C SER A 322 5.28 35.44 59.67
N ILE A 323 5.82 34.66 58.74
CA ILE A 323 6.74 35.19 57.70
C ILE A 323 6.06 36.35 56.96
N GLN A 324 6.84 37.31 56.52
CA GLN A 324 6.32 38.57 55.99
C GLN A 324 5.60 38.39 54.62
N ALA A 325 5.99 37.35 53.86
CA ALA A 325 5.36 37.05 52.61
C ALA A 325 5.32 35.53 52.40
N PRO A 326 4.26 34.99 51.86
CA PRO A 326 4.23 33.53 51.57
C PRO A 326 5.30 33.14 50.57
N ILE A 327 5.60 31.86 50.52
CA ILE A 327 6.53 31.25 49.59
C ILE A 327 5.70 30.64 48.46
N ASP A 328 5.94 31.07 47.23
CA ASP A 328 5.26 30.52 46.06
C ASP A 328 5.84 29.14 45.72
N ALA A 329 5.01 28.12 45.75
CA ALA A 329 5.38 26.75 45.39
C ALA A 329 4.74 26.40 44.04
N GLN A 330 5.52 25.79 43.18
CA GLN A 330 5.03 25.38 41.87
C GLN A 330 5.56 23.99 41.47
N VAL A 331 4.68 23.12 41.06
CA VAL A 331 5.01 21.80 40.52
C VAL A 331 4.56 21.74 39.08
N THR A 332 5.46 21.40 38.18
CA THR A 332 5.13 21.20 36.76
C THR A 332 5.24 19.71 36.47
N ILE A 333 4.14 19.14 36.00
CA ILE A 333 4.08 17.73 35.58
C ILE A 333 3.98 17.75 34.06
N ARG A 334 4.94 17.15 33.42
CA ARG A 334 4.95 17.02 31.95
C ARG A 334 4.48 15.63 31.56
N ASP A 335 3.69 15.57 30.52
CA ASP A 335 3.35 14.31 29.94
C ASP A 335 4.64 13.56 29.55
N GLY A 336 4.54 12.25 29.53
CA GLY A 336 5.67 11.38 29.22
C GLY A 336 5.76 11.02 27.76
N ALA A 337 6.12 9.78 27.47
CA ALA A 337 6.28 9.32 26.10
C ALA A 337 4.94 8.95 25.49
N ASP A 338 4.73 9.34 24.24
CA ASP A 338 3.57 8.95 23.43
C ASP A 338 3.60 7.44 23.15
N PRO A 339 2.46 6.85 22.77
CA PRO A 339 2.48 5.44 22.35
C PRO A 339 3.26 5.27 21.06
N VAL A 340 3.84 4.09 20.86
CA VAL A 340 4.62 3.78 19.64
C VAL A 340 4.17 2.43 19.10
N ILE A 341 3.81 2.38 17.82
CA ILE A 341 3.61 1.12 17.11
C ILE A 341 4.99 0.63 16.64
N ASN A 342 5.42 -0.50 17.15
CA ASN A 342 6.73 -1.06 16.85
C ASN A 342 6.75 -1.82 15.53
N THR A 343 5.79 -2.72 15.33
CA THR A 343 5.67 -3.51 14.10
C THR A 343 4.21 -3.88 13.85
N ILE A 344 3.86 -4.01 12.57
CA ILE A 344 2.58 -4.58 12.14
C ILE A 344 2.90 -5.75 11.21
N GLU A 345 2.35 -6.93 11.48
CA GLU A 345 2.49 -8.07 10.57
C GLU A 345 1.82 -7.75 9.24
N GLN A 346 2.44 -8.23 8.16
CA GLN A 346 1.94 -8.02 6.80
C GLN A 346 0.73 -8.93 6.55
N ALA A 347 -0.32 -8.40 5.93
CA ALA A 347 -1.49 -9.15 5.53
C ALA A 347 -1.33 -9.64 4.08
N ASN A 348 -1.61 -10.93 3.83
CA ASN A 348 -1.61 -11.48 2.46
C ASN A 348 -2.98 -12.09 2.19
N VAL A 349 -3.69 -11.55 1.19
CA VAL A 349 -5.00 -12.03 0.75
C VAL A 349 -4.93 -12.28 -0.76
N TYR A 350 -5.81 -13.14 -1.27
CA TYR A 350 -5.71 -13.62 -2.65
C TYR A 350 -7.07 -13.61 -3.32
N GLU A 351 -7.12 -13.10 -4.54
CA GLU A 351 -8.35 -13.08 -5.35
C GLU A 351 -8.82 -14.47 -5.73
N ALA A 352 -7.90 -15.42 -5.84
CA ALA A 352 -8.23 -16.81 -6.15
C ALA A 352 -9.24 -17.42 -5.20
N GLY A 353 -9.33 -16.90 -3.97
CA GLY A 353 -10.31 -17.35 -2.97
C GLY A 353 -11.68 -16.69 -3.06
N LEU A 354 -11.86 -15.67 -3.89
CA LEU A 354 -13.15 -14.98 -4.07
C LEU A 354 -14.18 -15.96 -4.69
N THR A 355 -15.46 -15.60 -4.62
CA THR A 355 -16.54 -16.48 -5.11
C THR A 355 -16.40 -16.85 -6.58
N ASP A 356 -15.80 -15.99 -7.37
CA ASP A 356 -15.57 -16.21 -8.81
C ASP A 356 -14.11 -16.56 -9.11
N GLY A 357 -13.30 -16.75 -8.07
CA GLY A 357 -11.87 -17.05 -8.22
C GLY A 357 -11.58 -18.51 -8.57
N SER A 358 -10.35 -18.75 -8.99
CA SER A 358 -9.90 -20.06 -9.46
C SER A 358 -9.74 -21.08 -8.33
N GLN A 359 -9.63 -20.65 -7.06
CA GLN A 359 -9.38 -21.54 -5.91
C GLN A 359 -10.31 -21.20 -4.74
N VAL A 360 -11.60 -21.12 -5.03
CA VAL A 360 -12.64 -20.82 -4.02
C VAL A 360 -12.55 -21.82 -2.86
N GLY A 361 -12.36 -21.29 -1.65
CA GLY A 361 -12.28 -22.10 -0.44
C GLY A 361 -10.90 -22.69 -0.15
N ASP A 362 -9.97 -22.62 -1.08
CA ASP A 362 -8.61 -23.16 -0.89
C ASP A 362 -7.58 -22.06 -0.61
N THR A 363 -7.85 -20.82 -0.98
CA THR A 363 -6.98 -19.68 -0.69
C THR A 363 -7.71 -18.66 0.18
N VAL A 364 -6.93 -17.85 0.89
CA VAL A 364 -7.52 -16.97 1.90
C VAL A 364 -7.88 -15.61 1.32
N THR A 365 -9.12 -15.20 1.52
CA THR A 365 -9.58 -13.83 1.30
C THR A 365 -9.63 -13.03 2.61
N THR A 366 -9.43 -13.71 3.76
CA THR A 366 -9.44 -13.07 5.08
C THR A 366 -8.22 -13.54 5.87
N VAL A 367 -7.48 -12.58 6.44
CA VAL A 367 -6.30 -12.87 7.25
C VAL A 367 -6.33 -12.01 8.52
N THR A 368 -5.83 -12.58 9.63
CA THR A 368 -5.60 -11.87 10.89
C THR A 368 -4.11 -11.77 11.13
N GLY A 369 -3.71 -10.71 11.84
CA GLY A 369 -2.30 -10.52 12.19
C GLY A 369 -2.14 -9.69 13.44
N ASP A 370 -0.89 -9.48 13.82
CA ASP A 370 -0.52 -8.84 15.08
C ASP A 370 0.04 -7.43 14.85
N ILE A 371 -0.28 -6.54 15.81
CA ILE A 371 0.29 -5.20 15.95
C ILE A 371 1.04 -5.18 17.27
N SER A 372 2.34 -4.93 17.22
CA SER A 372 3.17 -4.78 18.40
C SER A 372 3.34 -3.29 18.70
N PHE A 373 3.08 -2.89 19.94
CA PHE A 373 3.18 -1.48 20.33
C PHE A 373 3.65 -1.34 21.78
N THR A 374 4.13 -0.16 22.12
CA THR A 374 4.40 0.26 23.51
C THR A 374 3.47 1.39 23.86
N THR A 375 3.03 1.42 25.11
CA THR A 375 1.99 2.35 25.56
C THR A 375 2.47 3.78 25.78
N GLY A 376 3.77 3.95 26.04
CA GLY A 376 4.24 5.25 26.51
C GLY A 376 3.91 5.44 27.98
N SER A 377 3.64 6.68 28.37
CA SER A 377 3.27 7.04 29.75
C SER A 377 1.84 6.64 30.07
N ASP A 378 0.98 6.65 29.06
CA ASP A 378 -0.46 6.44 29.20
C ASP A 378 -0.94 5.18 28.53
N THR A 379 -2.13 4.70 28.96
CA THR A 379 -2.71 3.47 28.44
C THR A 379 -3.28 3.72 27.03
N VAL A 380 -2.88 2.90 26.05
CA VAL A 380 -3.46 2.95 24.70
C VAL A 380 -4.93 2.48 24.80
N VAL A 381 -5.82 3.28 24.26
CA VAL A 381 -7.27 3.01 24.31
C VAL A 381 -7.87 2.68 22.95
N ALA A 382 -7.17 2.98 21.84
CA ALA A 382 -7.69 2.68 20.51
C ALA A 382 -6.55 2.51 19.51
N MET A 383 -6.80 1.67 18.50
CA MET A 383 -6.03 1.63 17.27
C MET A 383 -6.93 2.18 16.17
N LYS A 384 -6.41 3.06 15.33
CA LYS A 384 -7.19 3.72 14.27
C LYS A 384 -6.45 3.70 12.93
N VAL A 385 -7.24 3.81 11.85
CA VAL A 385 -6.69 4.04 10.50
C VAL A 385 -6.84 5.53 10.18
N ASP A 386 -5.82 6.14 9.62
CA ASP A 386 -5.93 7.47 9.05
C ASP A 386 -6.59 7.37 7.67
N VAL A 387 -7.92 7.51 7.66
CA VAL A 387 -8.74 7.40 6.45
C VAL A 387 -8.37 8.48 5.43
N ALA A 388 -8.10 9.70 5.91
CA ALA A 388 -7.75 10.81 5.01
C ALA A 388 -6.42 10.53 4.31
N GLU A 389 -5.43 10.05 5.06
CA GLU A 389 -4.12 9.71 4.51
C GLU A 389 -4.23 8.53 3.53
N PHE A 390 -4.99 7.48 3.89
CA PHE A 390 -5.24 6.37 2.95
C PHE A 390 -5.84 6.89 1.65
N ASN A 391 -6.91 7.67 1.73
CA ASN A 391 -7.62 8.16 0.54
C ASN A 391 -6.77 9.13 -0.28
N ARG A 392 -5.81 9.82 0.36
CA ARG A 392 -4.88 10.70 -0.33
C ARG A 392 -3.80 9.92 -1.08
N THR A 393 -3.26 8.87 -0.48
CA THR A 393 -2.05 8.19 -0.96
C THR A 393 -2.31 6.88 -1.71
N SER A 394 -3.42 6.18 -1.42
CA SER A 394 -3.72 4.89 -2.02
C SER A 394 -4.00 5.01 -3.51
N THR A 395 -3.42 4.08 -4.28
CA THR A 395 -3.69 3.90 -5.71
C THR A 395 -4.54 2.66 -5.97
N LEU A 396 -5.13 2.07 -4.92
CA LEU A 396 -5.95 0.87 -5.06
C LEU A 396 -7.18 1.17 -5.91
N GLU A 397 -7.36 0.38 -6.97
CA GLU A 397 -8.52 0.47 -7.87
C GLU A 397 -9.19 -0.90 -7.99
N SER A 398 -10.46 -0.90 -8.36
CA SER A 398 -11.25 -2.09 -8.65
C SER A 398 -12.25 -1.72 -9.73
N ALA A 399 -12.33 -2.49 -10.80
CA ALA A 399 -13.17 -2.22 -11.97
C ALA A 399 -12.95 -0.80 -12.53
N GLY A 400 -11.71 -0.35 -12.56
CA GLY A 400 -11.33 0.97 -13.09
C GLY A 400 -11.72 2.14 -12.21
N GLN A 401 -12.07 1.90 -10.94
CA GLN A 401 -12.48 2.96 -10.00
C GLN A 401 -11.60 2.93 -8.75
N LYS A 402 -11.17 4.10 -8.33
CA LYS A 402 -10.40 4.22 -7.08
C LYS A 402 -11.24 3.76 -5.89
N VAL A 403 -10.64 2.93 -5.04
CA VAL A 403 -11.26 2.47 -3.80
C VAL A 403 -11.16 3.58 -2.75
N VAL A 404 -12.30 3.97 -2.19
CA VAL A 404 -12.38 5.01 -1.15
C VAL A 404 -12.67 4.33 0.19
N LEU A 405 -11.75 4.51 1.15
CA LEU A 405 -11.90 3.95 2.49
C LEU A 405 -12.82 4.83 3.34
N GLU A 406 -13.66 4.20 4.15
CA GLU A 406 -14.57 4.88 5.10
C GLU A 406 -14.55 4.14 6.44
N GLU A 407 -14.65 4.89 7.54
CA GLU A 407 -14.83 4.32 8.87
C GLU A 407 -16.28 3.83 9.02
N ILE A 408 -16.43 2.64 9.58
CA ILE A 408 -17.76 2.08 9.88
C ILE A 408 -18.08 2.37 11.34
N THR A 409 -19.07 3.19 11.58
CA THR A 409 -19.53 3.51 12.94
C THR A 409 -20.67 2.59 13.34
N GLY A 410 -20.83 2.39 14.64
CA GLY A 410 -21.95 1.65 15.19
C GLY A 410 -23.27 2.42 15.07
N SER A 411 -24.36 1.80 15.49
CA SER A 411 -25.71 2.37 15.32
C SER A 411 -25.92 3.71 16.00
N ASN A 412 -25.17 4.00 17.05
CA ASN A 412 -25.24 5.28 17.77
C ASN A 412 -24.06 6.20 17.44
N GLY A 413 -23.29 5.88 16.38
CA GLY A 413 -22.13 6.66 15.98
C GLY A 413 -20.85 6.27 16.73
N GLU A 414 -20.87 5.21 17.54
CA GLU A 414 -19.71 4.79 18.29
C GLU A 414 -18.61 4.23 17.35
N PHE A 415 -17.36 4.43 17.73
CA PHE A 415 -16.19 3.93 17.04
C PHE A 415 -16.15 2.41 17.13
N THR A 416 -16.00 1.72 15.99
CA THR A 416 -15.99 0.25 15.94
C THR A 416 -14.63 -0.35 15.64
N GLY A 417 -13.67 0.44 15.18
CA GLY A 417 -12.40 -0.07 14.69
C GLY A 417 -12.49 -0.69 13.31
N GLN A 418 -13.63 -0.57 12.62
CA GLN A 418 -13.85 -1.16 11.30
C GLN A 418 -13.80 -0.10 10.21
N TYR A 419 -13.20 -0.45 9.10
CA TYR A 419 -13.03 0.40 7.93
C TYR A 419 -13.29 -0.42 6.68
N ALA A 420 -14.04 0.14 5.72
CA ALA A 420 -14.28 -0.55 4.47
C ALA A 420 -13.98 0.36 3.28
N GLY A 421 -13.29 -0.22 2.30
CA GLY A 421 -13.01 0.42 1.04
C GLY A 421 -14.10 0.08 0.02
N TYR A 422 -14.63 1.09 -0.65
CA TYR A 422 -15.78 0.96 -1.57
C TYR A 422 -15.46 1.52 -2.94
N ILE A 423 -16.07 0.90 -3.96
CA ILE A 423 -16.28 1.50 -5.28
C ILE A 423 -17.79 1.71 -5.46
N THR A 424 -18.20 2.44 -6.51
CA THR A 424 -19.62 2.68 -6.80
C THR A 424 -19.96 2.05 -8.16
N GLN A 425 -20.78 1.00 -8.14
CA GLN A 425 -21.25 0.35 -9.37
C GLN A 425 -22.75 0.57 -9.51
N ASN A 426 -23.17 1.18 -10.61
CA ASN A 426 -24.59 1.47 -10.91
C ASN A 426 -25.27 2.24 -9.76
N GLY A 427 -24.51 3.15 -9.11
CA GLY A 427 -25.03 3.96 -8.01
C GLY A 427 -25.10 3.26 -6.67
N VAL A 428 -24.57 2.04 -6.56
CA VAL A 428 -24.54 1.25 -5.32
C VAL A 428 -23.09 1.11 -4.85
N LYS A 429 -22.86 1.29 -3.56
CA LYS A 429 -21.55 1.03 -2.96
C LYS A 429 -21.29 -0.47 -2.92
N VAL A 430 -20.15 -0.89 -3.42
CA VAL A 430 -19.67 -2.28 -3.38
C VAL A 430 -18.40 -2.31 -2.53
N GLU A 431 -18.39 -3.14 -1.49
CA GLU A 431 -17.23 -3.30 -0.61
C GLU A 431 -16.16 -4.11 -1.33
N VAL A 432 -14.96 -3.57 -1.40
CA VAL A 432 -13.79 -4.21 -2.03
C VAL A 432 -12.87 -4.80 -0.96
N LEU A 433 -12.55 -4.00 0.06
CA LEU A 433 -11.59 -4.36 1.11
C LEU A 433 -12.14 -3.91 2.45
N LYS A 434 -12.01 -4.75 3.47
CA LYS A 434 -12.39 -4.39 4.84
C LYS A 434 -11.18 -4.58 5.75
N VAL A 435 -10.93 -3.60 6.63
CA VAL A 435 -9.89 -3.66 7.66
C VAL A 435 -10.59 -3.49 9.02
N THR A 436 -10.31 -4.38 9.94
CA THR A 436 -10.81 -4.31 11.30
C THR A 436 -9.62 -4.30 12.26
N LEU A 437 -9.52 -3.25 13.08
CA LEU A 437 -8.59 -3.17 14.19
C LEU A 437 -9.37 -3.55 15.44
N ASP A 438 -8.97 -4.64 16.11
CA ASP A 438 -9.75 -5.21 17.21
C ASP A 438 -9.66 -4.33 18.45
N GLN A 439 -10.72 -3.57 18.75
CA GLN A 439 -10.74 -2.65 19.89
C GLN A 439 -10.85 -3.37 21.24
N SER A 440 -11.18 -4.66 21.23
CA SER A 440 -11.18 -5.47 22.47
C SER A 440 -9.83 -6.15 22.71
N ASN A 441 -8.96 -6.15 21.69
CA ASN A 441 -7.62 -6.71 21.76
C ASN A 441 -6.73 -5.89 20.80
N LEU A 442 -6.29 -4.74 21.29
CA LEU A 442 -5.66 -3.68 20.48
C LEU A 442 -4.43 -4.14 19.70
N GLY A 443 -3.87 -5.29 20.02
CA GLY A 443 -2.75 -5.85 19.27
C GLY A 443 -3.15 -6.71 18.08
N LYS A 444 -4.40 -6.70 17.63
CA LYS A 444 -4.89 -7.57 16.56
C LYS A 444 -5.60 -6.81 15.45
N TYR A 445 -5.45 -7.30 14.21
CA TYR A 445 -6.22 -6.80 13.07
C TYR A 445 -6.75 -7.96 12.23
N THR A 446 -7.74 -7.67 11.39
CA THR A 446 -8.26 -8.58 10.35
C THR A 446 -8.41 -7.79 9.05
N VAL A 447 -7.97 -8.37 7.94
CA VAL A 447 -8.18 -7.81 6.59
C VAL A 447 -9.00 -8.83 5.80
N THR A 448 -10.04 -8.36 5.10
CA THR A 448 -10.88 -9.19 4.23
C THR A 448 -10.97 -8.54 2.85
N LEU A 449 -10.68 -9.33 1.80
CA LEU A 449 -10.88 -8.94 0.40
C LEU A 449 -12.24 -9.48 -0.04
N SER A 450 -13.07 -8.62 -0.64
CA SER A 450 -14.44 -8.96 -1.04
C SER A 450 -14.68 -8.91 -2.54
N GLN A 451 -13.82 -8.22 -3.29
CA GLN A 451 -13.90 -8.07 -4.75
C GLN A 451 -12.48 -8.08 -5.33
N GLU A 452 -12.40 -8.38 -6.63
CA GLU A 452 -11.16 -8.27 -7.38
C GLU A 452 -10.69 -6.80 -7.44
N VAL A 453 -9.38 -6.61 -7.57
CA VAL A 453 -8.75 -5.29 -7.69
C VAL A 453 -7.93 -5.22 -8.97
N ASP A 454 -7.76 -4.02 -9.50
CA ASP A 454 -7.06 -3.85 -10.78
C ASP A 454 -5.55 -4.00 -10.54
N HIS A 455 -4.93 -5.00 -11.17
CA HIS A 455 -3.49 -5.24 -11.14
C HIS A 455 -2.83 -4.55 -12.33
N GLY A 456 -1.62 -4.09 -12.18
CA GLY A 456 -0.97 -3.28 -13.22
C GLY A 456 0.15 -3.98 -13.96
N ALA A 457 0.56 -5.14 -13.52
CA ALA A 457 1.62 -5.93 -14.14
C ALA A 457 1.04 -7.17 -14.78
N GLN A 458 1.64 -7.63 -15.88
CA GLN A 458 1.17 -8.84 -16.57
C GLN A 458 1.50 -10.10 -15.77
N GLY A 459 0.56 -10.99 -15.66
CA GLY A 459 0.71 -12.31 -15.00
C GLY A 459 0.45 -12.23 -13.52
N MET A 460 0.45 -13.38 -12.85
CA MET A 460 0.19 -13.47 -11.40
C MET A 460 1.13 -12.58 -10.62
N ASP A 461 0.71 -11.38 -10.28
CA ASP A 461 1.51 -10.45 -9.50
C ASP A 461 0.94 -10.26 -8.09
N SER A 462 1.42 -9.30 -7.34
CA SER A 462 0.92 -8.97 -6.02
C SER A 462 0.92 -7.47 -5.86
N LEU A 463 -0.26 -6.91 -5.62
CA LEU A 463 -0.43 -5.48 -5.40
C LEU A 463 -0.25 -5.18 -3.91
N ALA A 464 0.66 -4.27 -3.57
CA ALA A 464 0.89 -3.85 -2.18
C ALA A 464 0.10 -2.58 -1.88
N VAL A 465 -0.74 -2.64 -0.85
CA VAL A 465 -1.56 -1.51 -0.39
C VAL A 465 -1.13 -1.17 1.04
N ASN A 466 -0.87 0.11 1.31
CA ASN A 466 -0.50 0.60 2.63
C ASN A 466 -1.73 1.19 3.32
N VAL A 467 -2.04 0.68 4.51
CA VAL A 467 -3.13 1.19 5.36
C VAL A 467 -2.47 1.88 6.56
N PRO A 468 -2.51 3.23 6.64
CA PRO A 468 -1.82 3.96 7.72
C PRO A 468 -2.58 3.81 9.04
N VAL A 469 -1.92 3.22 10.04
CA VAL A 469 -2.48 2.89 11.36
C VAL A 469 -1.75 3.71 12.43
N TYR A 470 -2.47 4.16 13.45
CA TYR A 470 -1.89 4.81 14.64
C TYR A 470 -2.61 4.37 15.90
N ALA A 471 -1.88 4.44 17.00
CA ALA A 471 -2.42 4.17 18.35
C ALA A 471 -2.85 5.50 18.97
N VAL A 472 -3.87 5.46 19.80
CA VAL A 472 -4.35 6.61 20.58
C VAL A 472 -4.38 6.19 22.05
N ASP A 473 -3.82 7.01 22.92
CA ASP A 473 -3.85 6.75 24.34
C ASP A 473 -5.01 7.46 25.06
N LYS A 474 -4.97 7.44 26.37
CA LYS A 474 -6.09 7.87 27.20
C LYS A 474 -6.34 9.37 27.14
N ASP A 475 -5.32 10.18 26.99
CA ASP A 475 -5.43 11.63 26.89
C ASP A 475 -5.38 12.17 25.46
N ASN A 476 -5.51 11.25 24.48
CA ASN A 476 -5.65 11.49 23.02
C ASN A 476 -4.35 11.80 22.30
N ASP A 477 -3.23 11.44 22.87
CA ASP A 477 -1.97 11.52 22.15
C ASP A 477 -1.85 10.35 21.17
N ASN A 478 -1.23 10.59 20.07
CA ASN A 478 -1.19 9.65 18.95
C ASN A 478 0.24 9.17 18.71
N SER A 479 0.37 7.88 18.44
CA SER A 479 1.62 7.38 17.86
C SER A 479 1.83 7.98 16.48
N GLY A 480 3.02 7.94 15.97
CA GLY A 480 3.24 8.19 14.56
C GLY A 480 2.50 7.15 13.71
N LEU A 481 2.28 7.49 12.43
CA LEU A 481 1.63 6.57 11.48
C LEU A 481 2.59 5.43 11.13
N VAL A 482 2.07 4.20 11.16
CA VAL A 482 2.80 3.00 10.70
C VAL A 482 1.88 2.26 9.72
N ASN A 483 2.43 1.82 8.59
CA ASN A 483 1.62 1.18 7.55
C ASN A 483 1.40 -0.30 7.83
N LEU A 484 0.13 -0.71 7.93
CA LEU A 484 -0.25 -2.11 7.73
C LEU A 484 -0.14 -2.39 6.23
N LYS A 485 0.81 -3.23 5.86
CA LYS A 485 1.03 -3.60 4.47
C LYS A 485 0.10 -4.75 4.10
N VAL A 486 -0.79 -4.52 3.15
CA VAL A 486 -1.71 -5.52 2.62
C VAL A 486 -1.22 -5.90 1.23
N ASN A 487 -0.88 -7.16 1.02
CA ASN A 487 -0.56 -7.68 -0.31
C ASN A 487 -1.77 -8.44 -0.84
N ILE A 488 -2.22 -8.08 -2.02
CA ILE A 488 -3.35 -8.71 -2.70
C ILE A 488 -2.76 -9.48 -3.88
N GLY A 489 -2.91 -10.80 -3.86
CA GLY A 489 -2.42 -11.67 -4.94
C GLY A 489 -3.47 -11.81 -6.03
N ASP A 490 -3.04 -11.59 -7.27
CA ASP A 490 -3.84 -11.66 -8.48
C ASP A 490 -4.30 -13.09 -8.77
N ASP A 491 -5.40 -13.24 -9.51
CA ASP A 491 -5.97 -14.52 -9.94
C ASP A 491 -6.26 -14.52 -11.45
N ILE A 492 -5.25 -14.74 -12.25
CA ILE A 492 -5.38 -14.72 -13.71
C ILE A 492 -6.09 -16.00 -14.21
N GLN A 493 -6.66 -15.88 -15.40
CA GLN A 493 -7.31 -16.99 -16.11
C GLN A 493 -6.33 -18.14 -16.38
N VAL A 494 -6.84 -19.38 -16.50
CA VAL A 494 -6.05 -20.55 -16.91
C VAL A 494 -6.56 -21.00 -18.27
N VAL A 495 -5.67 -21.06 -19.27
CA VAL A 495 -6.01 -21.54 -20.60
C VAL A 495 -5.18 -22.78 -20.94
N THR A 496 -5.77 -23.67 -21.77
CA THR A 496 -5.11 -24.90 -22.18
C THR A 496 -5.17 -25.02 -23.70
N ASP A 497 -4.12 -25.59 -24.28
CA ASP A 497 -4.10 -25.97 -25.70
C ASP A 497 -5.06 -27.13 -25.92
N GLY A 498 -5.57 -27.27 -27.15
CA GLY A 498 -6.54 -28.31 -27.46
C GLY A 498 -6.39 -28.89 -28.86
N SER A 499 -7.21 -29.88 -29.15
CA SER A 499 -7.32 -30.42 -30.51
C SER A 499 -8.76 -30.78 -30.83
N ILE A 500 -9.14 -30.53 -32.08
CA ILE A 500 -10.46 -30.83 -32.63
C ILE A 500 -10.26 -31.76 -33.81
N SER A 501 -11.01 -32.83 -33.88
CA SER A 501 -11.02 -33.71 -35.06
C SER A 501 -12.46 -33.87 -35.54
N VAL A 502 -12.66 -33.77 -36.84
CA VAL A 502 -13.99 -33.90 -37.43
C VAL A 502 -13.84 -34.56 -38.79
N VAL A 503 -14.83 -35.38 -39.18
CA VAL A 503 -14.87 -36.05 -40.48
C VAL A 503 -15.71 -35.14 -41.42
N GLU A 504 -15.22 -34.96 -42.60
CA GLU A 504 -15.90 -34.20 -43.62
C GLU A 504 -17.29 -34.81 -43.93
N PRO A 505 -18.34 -34.00 -44.01
CA PRO A 505 -19.69 -34.56 -44.25
C PRO A 505 -19.90 -34.94 -45.73
N THR A 506 -20.83 -35.88 -46.00
CA THR A 506 -21.26 -36.16 -47.37
C THR A 506 -21.87 -34.89 -47.98
N VAL A 507 -21.73 -34.75 -49.30
CA VAL A 507 -22.24 -33.57 -50.03
C VAL A 507 -23.73 -33.37 -49.70
N GLY A 508 -24.09 -32.15 -49.27
CA GLY A 508 -25.46 -31.80 -48.91
C GLY A 508 -25.82 -32.11 -47.47
N GLN A 509 -24.90 -32.67 -46.70
CA GLN A 509 -25.08 -32.89 -45.27
C GLN A 509 -24.19 -31.95 -44.44
N SER A 510 -24.30 -31.97 -43.14
CA SER A 510 -23.50 -31.17 -42.22
C SER A 510 -22.97 -32.07 -41.09
N ALA A 511 -21.76 -31.78 -40.68
CA ALA A 511 -21.14 -32.42 -39.52
C ALA A 511 -20.59 -31.30 -38.61
N GLN A 512 -20.47 -31.57 -37.36
CA GLN A 512 -19.86 -30.64 -36.40
C GLN A 512 -18.96 -31.44 -35.46
N SER A 513 -17.80 -30.91 -35.16
CA SER A 513 -16.90 -31.53 -34.19
C SER A 513 -17.53 -31.53 -32.79
N ASN A 514 -16.97 -32.29 -31.90
CA ASN A 514 -17.21 -32.07 -30.48
C ASN A 514 -16.68 -30.69 -30.10
N GLU A 515 -17.25 -30.11 -29.05
CA GLU A 515 -16.83 -28.81 -28.46
C GLU A 515 -15.71 -29.08 -27.49
N ILE A 516 -14.70 -28.21 -27.50
CA ILE A 516 -13.66 -28.16 -26.45
C ILE A 516 -13.77 -26.81 -25.75
N ASP A 517 -13.23 -26.74 -24.53
CA ASP A 517 -13.18 -25.51 -23.76
C ASP A 517 -11.70 -25.18 -23.51
N VAL A 518 -11.24 -24.02 -24.00
CA VAL A 518 -9.84 -23.61 -23.84
C VAL A 518 -9.64 -22.75 -22.61
N ILE A 519 -10.71 -22.16 -22.02
CA ILE A 519 -10.63 -21.45 -20.74
C ILE A 519 -11.06 -22.42 -19.65
N THR A 520 -10.08 -23.05 -19.00
CA THR A 520 -10.41 -24.05 -17.95
C THR A 520 -10.76 -23.40 -16.61
N GLU A 521 -10.22 -22.19 -16.35
CA GLU A 521 -10.61 -21.34 -15.22
C GLU A 521 -10.59 -19.89 -15.72
N ALA A 522 -11.66 -19.17 -15.46
CA ALA A 522 -11.77 -17.76 -15.92
C ALA A 522 -11.03 -16.78 -15.01
N GLY A 523 -10.72 -17.17 -13.77
CA GLY A 523 -10.10 -16.29 -12.77
C GLY A 523 -11.10 -15.32 -12.18
N ALA A 524 -10.70 -14.61 -11.13
CA ALA A 524 -11.54 -13.62 -10.45
C ALA A 524 -11.93 -12.48 -11.41
N ASP A 525 -11.02 -12.12 -12.29
CA ASP A 525 -11.21 -11.06 -13.28
C ASP A 525 -11.90 -11.52 -14.57
N GLN A 526 -12.37 -12.77 -14.60
CA GLN A 526 -13.25 -13.29 -15.66
C GLN A 526 -12.65 -13.20 -17.06
N GLY A 527 -11.54 -13.89 -17.28
CA GLY A 527 -10.89 -13.97 -18.57
C GLY A 527 -11.83 -14.40 -19.69
N LYS A 528 -11.77 -13.73 -20.83
CA LYS A 528 -12.62 -13.98 -22.01
C LYS A 528 -11.81 -13.94 -23.29
N VAL A 529 -12.32 -14.66 -24.32
CA VAL A 529 -11.72 -14.60 -25.64
C VAL A 529 -11.75 -13.15 -26.15
N SER A 530 -10.59 -12.63 -26.50
CA SER A 530 -10.43 -11.27 -27.03
C SER A 530 -10.06 -11.26 -28.51
N THR A 531 -9.19 -12.20 -28.96
CA THR A 531 -8.85 -12.31 -30.38
C THR A 531 -8.75 -13.78 -30.79
N VAL A 532 -8.98 -14.03 -32.09
CA VAL A 532 -8.90 -15.37 -32.70
C VAL A 532 -8.16 -15.24 -34.03
N THR A 533 -7.25 -16.18 -34.30
CA THR A 533 -6.67 -16.31 -35.64
C THR A 533 -6.90 -17.74 -36.15
N PHE A 534 -7.00 -17.89 -37.47
CA PHE A 534 -7.10 -19.17 -38.17
C PHE A 534 -5.99 -19.21 -39.22
N ASP A 535 -5.06 -20.15 -39.08
CA ASP A 535 -3.84 -20.25 -39.90
C ASP A 535 -3.09 -18.91 -40.00
N GLY A 536 -3.03 -18.20 -38.85
CA GLY A 536 -2.32 -16.92 -38.73
C GLY A 536 -3.10 -15.73 -39.30
N GLN A 537 -4.32 -15.95 -39.82
CA GLN A 537 -5.17 -14.86 -40.33
C GLN A 537 -6.15 -14.44 -39.23
N SER A 538 -6.19 -13.16 -38.91
CA SER A 538 -7.09 -12.63 -37.89
C SER A 538 -8.55 -12.77 -38.29
N ILE A 539 -9.35 -13.28 -37.35
CA ILE A 539 -10.80 -13.31 -37.47
C ILE A 539 -11.33 -12.05 -36.75
N ASN A 540 -12.31 -11.39 -37.36
CA ASN A 540 -12.97 -10.25 -36.70
C ASN A 540 -13.91 -10.78 -35.60
N PHE A 541 -13.31 -11.25 -34.50
CA PHE A 541 -14.04 -11.86 -33.42
C PHE A 541 -14.95 -10.82 -32.74
N ASN A 542 -16.15 -11.25 -32.39
CA ASN A 542 -17.14 -10.43 -31.71
C ASN A 542 -17.94 -11.34 -30.76
N GLU A 543 -17.95 -11.01 -29.48
CA GLU A 543 -18.59 -11.85 -28.46
C GLU A 543 -20.09 -12.12 -28.68
N ASN A 544 -20.73 -11.32 -29.54
CA ASN A 544 -22.16 -11.49 -29.92
C ASN A 544 -22.36 -12.33 -31.15
N GLN A 545 -21.28 -12.87 -31.74
CA GLN A 545 -21.32 -13.71 -32.95
C GLN A 545 -20.63 -15.03 -32.64
N SER A 546 -21.25 -16.15 -32.97
CA SER A 546 -20.72 -17.47 -32.63
C SER A 546 -20.17 -18.25 -33.82
N GLU A 547 -20.41 -17.81 -35.10
CA GLU A 547 -19.95 -18.49 -36.30
C GLU A 547 -19.07 -17.59 -37.14
N TYR A 548 -17.94 -18.10 -37.60
CA TYR A 548 -16.98 -17.37 -38.43
C TYR A 548 -16.59 -18.20 -39.64
N PRO A 549 -16.94 -17.76 -40.86
CA PRO A 549 -16.50 -18.45 -42.09
C PRO A 549 -14.97 -18.40 -42.19
N VAL A 550 -14.37 -19.56 -42.46
CA VAL A 550 -12.92 -19.71 -42.61
C VAL A 550 -12.65 -20.69 -43.75
N THR A 551 -11.37 -20.96 -44.03
CA THR A 551 -10.99 -21.97 -45.02
C THR A 551 -11.55 -23.32 -44.55
N ASP A 552 -12.15 -24.04 -45.51
CA ASP A 552 -12.66 -25.39 -45.35
C ASP A 552 -13.82 -25.55 -44.37
N GLY A 553 -14.42 -24.42 -43.89
CA GLY A 553 -15.60 -24.55 -43.04
C GLY A 553 -16.00 -23.31 -42.29
N LYS A 554 -16.61 -23.54 -41.12
CA LYS A 554 -17.00 -22.48 -40.19
C LYS A 554 -16.42 -22.80 -38.80
N LEU A 555 -15.70 -21.83 -38.23
CA LEU A 555 -15.20 -21.91 -36.88
C LEU A 555 -16.29 -21.40 -35.94
N MET A 556 -16.59 -22.16 -34.88
CA MET A 556 -17.50 -21.77 -33.82
C MET A 556 -16.65 -21.40 -32.62
N VAL A 557 -16.74 -20.14 -32.13
CA VAL A 557 -16.01 -19.66 -30.93
C VAL A 557 -16.95 -18.81 -30.10
N SER A 558 -17.00 -19.07 -28.82
CA SER A 558 -17.73 -18.22 -27.86
C SER A 558 -16.76 -17.42 -26.99
N ALA A 559 -17.27 -16.35 -26.37
CA ALA A 559 -16.48 -15.51 -25.47
C ALA A 559 -15.95 -16.27 -24.25
N ASP A 560 -16.64 -17.33 -23.83
CA ASP A 560 -16.25 -18.16 -22.69
C ASP A 560 -15.29 -19.31 -23.07
N GLY A 561 -14.70 -19.27 -24.29
CA GLY A 561 -13.62 -20.18 -24.68
C GLY A 561 -14.05 -21.50 -25.28
N LYS A 562 -15.32 -21.67 -25.61
CA LYS A 562 -15.81 -22.92 -26.25
C LYS A 562 -15.56 -22.85 -27.74
N ILE A 563 -14.97 -23.91 -28.29
CA ILE A 563 -14.57 -23.99 -29.69
C ILE A 563 -15.06 -25.30 -30.30
N SER A 564 -15.65 -25.21 -31.50
CA SER A 564 -15.97 -26.36 -32.34
C SER A 564 -15.87 -25.93 -33.79
N PHE A 565 -16.00 -26.90 -34.72
CA PHE A 565 -15.81 -26.65 -36.15
C PHE A 565 -16.88 -27.37 -36.97
N ILE A 566 -17.37 -26.71 -38.01
CA ILE A 566 -18.28 -27.27 -38.96
C ILE A 566 -17.55 -27.29 -40.32
N PRO A 567 -17.07 -28.44 -40.81
CA PRO A 567 -16.36 -28.48 -42.09
C PRO A 567 -17.32 -28.38 -43.28
N ASN A 568 -16.83 -27.85 -44.37
CA ASN A 568 -17.51 -27.97 -45.69
C ASN A 568 -17.41 -29.40 -46.18
N SER A 569 -18.25 -29.80 -47.16
CA SER A 569 -17.98 -30.93 -48.05
C SER A 569 -17.02 -30.45 -49.14
N ASN A 570 -16.35 -31.34 -49.84
CA ASN A 570 -15.38 -31.07 -50.91
C ASN A 570 -14.11 -30.35 -50.38
N VAL A 571 -13.66 -30.70 -49.20
CA VAL A 571 -12.34 -30.26 -48.71
C VAL A 571 -11.27 -30.99 -49.54
N ASP A 572 -10.20 -30.32 -49.93
CA ASP A 572 -9.17 -30.87 -50.79
C ASP A 572 -8.25 -31.82 -50.03
N HIS A 573 -8.54 -33.11 -50.09
CA HIS A 573 -7.75 -34.19 -49.49
C HIS A 573 -6.73 -34.80 -50.47
N SER A 574 -6.48 -34.15 -51.64
CA SER A 574 -5.60 -34.73 -52.68
C SER A 574 -4.17 -34.98 -52.20
N GLY A 575 -3.72 -34.30 -51.14
CA GLY A 575 -2.39 -34.46 -50.57
C GLY A 575 -2.30 -35.39 -49.34
N SER A 576 -3.41 -35.58 -48.66
CA SER A 576 -3.44 -36.33 -47.38
C SER A 576 -4.87 -36.59 -46.98
N ASP A 577 -5.11 -37.72 -46.31
CA ASP A 577 -6.43 -38.02 -45.74
C ASP A 577 -6.79 -37.13 -44.53
N ASP A 578 -5.82 -36.38 -44.04
CA ASP A 578 -6.03 -35.40 -42.97
C ASP A 578 -5.61 -34.02 -43.46
N VAL A 579 -6.50 -33.04 -43.37
CA VAL A 579 -6.21 -31.61 -43.58
C VAL A 579 -6.16 -30.96 -42.21
N THR A 580 -5.05 -30.24 -41.87
CA THR A 580 -4.87 -29.63 -40.56
C THR A 580 -4.83 -28.11 -40.65
N HIS A 581 -5.41 -27.46 -39.64
CA HIS A 581 -5.40 -26.01 -39.48
C HIS A 581 -5.02 -25.68 -38.04
N THR A 582 -4.50 -24.48 -37.84
CA THR A 582 -4.12 -23.97 -36.50
C THR A 582 -5.03 -22.81 -36.11
N ILE A 583 -5.68 -22.92 -34.97
CA ILE A 583 -6.50 -21.86 -34.36
C ILE A 583 -5.73 -21.33 -33.18
N VAL A 584 -5.49 -20.01 -33.12
CA VAL A 584 -4.88 -19.40 -31.92
C VAL A 584 -5.92 -18.46 -31.31
N VAL A 585 -6.19 -18.68 -30.02
CA VAL A 585 -7.18 -17.90 -29.27
C VAL A 585 -6.43 -17.14 -28.18
N THR A 586 -6.62 -15.82 -28.13
CA THR A 586 -6.10 -15.00 -27.02
C THR A 586 -7.24 -14.72 -26.04
N VAL A 587 -6.99 -14.95 -24.78
CA VAL A 587 -7.92 -14.69 -23.68
C VAL A 587 -7.37 -13.51 -22.91
N THR A 588 -8.22 -12.54 -22.59
CA THR A 588 -7.86 -11.33 -21.85
C THR A 588 -8.87 -11.16 -20.72
N ASP A 589 -8.40 -10.85 -19.50
CA ASP A 589 -9.27 -10.58 -18.36
C ASP A 589 -9.55 -9.07 -18.22
N LYS A 590 -10.19 -8.67 -17.11
CA LYS A 590 -10.64 -7.28 -16.92
C LYS A 590 -9.50 -6.29 -16.74
N ASP A 591 -8.42 -6.68 -16.11
CA ASP A 591 -7.28 -5.78 -15.87
C ASP A 591 -6.21 -5.86 -16.96
N GLY A 592 -6.42 -6.74 -17.97
CA GLY A 592 -5.64 -6.75 -19.19
C GLY A 592 -4.63 -7.87 -19.33
N ASP A 593 -4.62 -8.83 -18.43
CA ASP A 593 -3.73 -9.98 -18.53
C ASP A 593 -4.13 -10.87 -19.70
N THR A 594 -3.15 -11.33 -20.48
CA THR A 594 -3.41 -12.10 -21.69
C THR A 594 -2.69 -13.44 -21.68
N LEU A 595 -3.43 -14.49 -22.07
CA LEU A 595 -2.87 -15.81 -22.31
C LEU A 595 -3.36 -16.31 -23.67
N THR A 596 -2.63 -17.24 -24.29
CA THR A 596 -3.01 -17.80 -25.59
C THR A 596 -3.16 -19.32 -25.49
N SER A 597 -4.12 -19.84 -26.25
CA SER A 597 -4.34 -21.27 -26.47
C SER A 597 -4.12 -21.56 -27.96
N ASN A 598 -3.43 -22.65 -28.25
CA ASN A 598 -3.26 -23.19 -29.61
C ASN A 598 -4.15 -24.42 -29.74
N VAL A 599 -5.04 -24.41 -30.73
CA VAL A 599 -5.94 -25.51 -31.02
C VAL A 599 -5.60 -26.06 -32.40
N GLU A 600 -5.26 -27.35 -32.46
CA GLU A 600 -5.02 -28.04 -33.71
C GLU A 600 -6.37 -28.62 -34.22
N LEU A 601 -6.79 -28.21 -35.42
CA LEU A 601 -7.98 -28.73 -36.06
C LEU A 601 -7.55 -29.73 -37.12
N THR A 602 -8.12 -30.96 -37.11
CA THR A 602 -7.93 -31.98 -38.15
C THR A 602 -9.26 -32.29 -38.79
N ILE A 603 -9.34 -32.07 -40.12
CA ILE A 603 -10.48 -32.48 -40.94
C ILE A 603 -10.05 -33.76 -41.63
N LYS A 604 -10.75 -34.85 -41.34
CA LYS A 604 -10.48 -36.16 -41.93
C LYS A 604 -11.35 -36.36 -43.18
N ASP A 605 -10.76 -36.99 -44.21
CA ASP A 605 -11.50 -37.35 -45.41
C ASP A 605 -12.75 -38.18 -45.04
N GLY A 606 -13.83 -37.96 -45.73
CA GLY A 606 -15.13 -38.57 -45.47
C GLY A 606 -15.35 -39.84 -46.24
N ALA A 607 -16.60 -40.06 -46.66
CA ALA A 607 -16.99 -41.28 -47.36
C ALA A 607 -16.66 -41.21 -48.84
N ASP A 608 -16.10 -42.26 -49.39
CA ASP A 608 -15.89 -42.43 -50.84
C ASP A 608 -17.23 -42.45 -51.60
N PRO A 609 -17.23 -42.07 -52.89
CA PRO A 609 -18.43 -42.25 -53.70
C PRO A 609 -18.70 -43.75 -53.93
N VAL A 610 -19.97 -44.11 -53.99
CA VAL A 610 -20.39 -45.53 -54.16
C VAL A 610 -21.40 -45.62 -55.31
N ILE A 611 -21.12 -46.52 -56.27
CA ILE A 611 -22.11 -46.89 -57.29
C ILE A 611 -23.09 -47.86 -56.67
N ASN A 612 -24.36 -47.50 -56.65
CA ASN A 612 -25.43 -48.30 -56.03
C ASN A 612 -25.99 -49.29 -56.99
N THR A 613 -26.40 -48.82 -58.19
CA THR A 613 -26.96 -49.69 -59.25
C THR A 613 -26.55 -49.19 -60.62
N ILE A 614 -26.44 -50.10 -61.57
CA ILE A 614 -26.25 -49.81 -62.97
C ILE A 614 -27.35 -50.58 -63.72
N ASP A 615 -28.14 -49.92 -64.53
CA ASP A 615 -29.19 -50.54 -65.36
C ASP A 615 -28.55 -51.51 -66.36
N GLN A 616 -29.19 -52.68 -66.56
CA GLN A 616 -28.75 -53.63 -67.53
C GLN A 616 -29.07 -53.11 -68.95
N ALA A 617 -28.06 -53.09 -69.82
CA ALA A 617 -28.22 -52.70 -71.20
C ALA A 617 -28.38 -53.93 -72.09
N ASN A 618 -29.35 -53.91 -72.90
CA ASN A 618 -29.60 -55.02 -73.83
C ASN A 618 -29.55 -54.47 -75.26
N VAL A 619 -28.63 -55.00 -76.04
CA VAL A 619 -28.48 -54.63 -77.49
C VAL A 619 -28.52 -55.95 -78.28
N TYR A 620 -28.91 -55.84 -79.54
CA TYR A 620 -29.16 -57.01 -80.33
C TYR A 620 -28.49 -56.89 -81.71
N GLU A 621 -27.72 -57.91 -82.11
CA GLU A 621 -27.04 -57.99 -83.41
C GLU A 621 -28.02 -58.00 -84.54
N ALA A 622 -29.24 -58.52 -84.36
CA ALA A 622 -30.27 -58.57 -85.35
C ALA A 622 -30.60 -57.21 -85.97
N GLY A 623 -30.31 -56.11 -85.23
CA GLY A 623 -30.52 -54.72 -85.69
C GLY A 623 -29.37 -54.14 -86.48
N LEU A 624 -28.22 -54.77 -86.60
CA LEU A 624 -27.08 -54.32 -87.39
C LEU A 624 -27.43 -54.27 -88.85
N THR A 625 -26.63 -53.52 -89.63
CA THR A 625 -26.88 -53.33 -91.06
C THR A 625 -27.00 -54.60 -91.82
N ASP A 626 -26.34 -55.64 -91.42
CA ASP A 626 -26.35 -56.98 -92.00
C ASP A 626 -27.25 -57.96 -91.19
N GLY A 627 -27.98 -57.46 -90.21
CA GLY A 627 -28.80 -58.30 -89.29
C GLY A 627 -30.15 -58.67 -89.93
N SER A 628 -30.81 -59.63 -89.23
CA SER A 628 -32.08 -60.17 -89.69
C SER A 628 -33.29 -59.27 -89.45
N LYS A 629 -33.13 -58.23 -88.56
CA LYS A 629 -34.20 -57.30 -88.22
C LYS A 629 -33.69 -55.84 -88.20
N VAL A 630 -33.05 -55.42 -89.25
CA VAL A 630 -32.50 -54.07 -89.42
C VAL A 630 -33.61 -53.03 -89.21
N GLY A 631 -33.40 -52.11 -88.26
CA GLY A 631 -34.35 -51.05 -87.96
C GLY A 631 -35.48 -51.45 -87.04
N ASP A 632 -35.66 -52.77 -86.76
CA ASP A 632 -36.73 -53.27 -85.86
C ASP A 632 -36.26 -53.70 -84.48
N THR A 633 -34.95 -53.84 -84.32
CA THR A 633 -34.34 -54.13 -82.98
C THR A 633 -33.29 -53.13 -82.67
N VAL A 634 -33.06 -52.95 -81.38
CA VAL A 634 -32.16 -51.92 -80.85
C VAL A 634 -30.70 -52.37 -80.85
N THR A 635 -29.85 -51.57 -81.45
CA THR A 635 -28.39 -51.71 -81.40
C THR A 635 -27.78 -50.74 -80.42
N THR A 636 -28.60 -49.84 -79.82
CA THR A 636 -28.19 -48.86 -78.85
C THR A 636 -29.16 -48.94 -77.67
N ALA A 637 -28.66 -49.05 -76.50
CA ALA A 637 -29.43 -48.99 -75.24
C ALA A 637 -28.89 -47.88 -74.37
N THR A 638 -29.78 -47.24 -73.61
CA THR A 638 -29.43 -46.27 -72.57
C THR A 638 -29.92 -46.84 -71.22
N GLY A 639 -29.23 -46.47 -70.17
CA GLY A 639 -29.59 -46.86 -68.79
C GLY A 639 -29.05 -45.87 -67.80
N ASP A 640 -29.49 -45.97 -66.61
CA ASP A 640 -29.08 -45.07 -65.51
C ASP A 640 -28.07 -45.75 -64.62
N ILE A 641 -27.18 -44.96 -64.02
CA ILE A 641 -26.27 -45.34 -62.99
C ILE A 641 -26.67 -44.53 -61.72
N SER A 642 -27.07 -45.25 -60.70
CA SER A 642 -27.38 -44.65 -59.40
C SER A 642 -26.13 -44.72 -58.53
N PHE A 643 -25.76 -43.57 -57.92
CA PHE A 643 -24.59 -43.49 -57.04
C PHE A 643 -24.81 -42.47 -55.92
N THR A 644 -24.04 -42.58 -54.84
CA THR A 644 -23.94 -41.60 -53.78
C THR A 644 -22.57 -40.92 -53.89
N THR A 645 -22.54 -39.62 -53.66
CA THR A 645 -21.35 -38.81 -53.90
C THR A 645 -20.24 -38.99 -52.83
N GLY A 646 -20.63 -39.40 -51.63
CA GLY A 646 -19.66 -39.35 -50.51
C GLY A 646 -19.46 -37.93 -50.03
N SER A 647 -18.29 -37.64 -49.53
CA SER A 647 -17.91 -36.31 -49.02
C SER A 647 -17.59 -35.32 -50.15
N ASP A 648 -17.24 -35.86 -51.31
CA ASP A 648 -16.84 -35.05 -52.46
C ASP A 648 -17.79 -35.21 -53.61
N THR A 649 -17.84 -34.20 -54.47
CA THR A 649 -18.62 -34.22 -55.71
C THR A 649 -17.98 -35.16 -56.71
N VAL A 650 -18.75 -36.13 -57.21
CA VAL A 650 -18.27 -37.01 -58.25
C VAL A 650 -18.07 -36.21 -59.54
N VAL A 651 -16.87 -36.22 -60.08
CA VAL A 651 -16.51 -35.43 -61.27
C VAL A 651 -16.43 -36.27 -62.47
N ALA A 652 -16.38 -37.63 -62.37
CA ALA A 652 -16.32 -38.49 -63.58
C ALA A 652 -16.72 -39.91 -63.18
N MET A 653 -17.36 -40.58 -64.10
CA MET A 653 -17.56 -42.04 -64.14
C MET A 653 -16.60 -42.63 -65.10
N LYS A 654 -15.90 -43.70 -64.77
CA LYS A 654 -14.92 -44.33 -65.61
C LYS A 654 -15.13 -45.85 -65.70
N VAL A 655 -14.73 -46.43 -66.80
CA VAL A 655 -14.61 -47.86 -66.91
C VAL A 655 -13.17 -48.26 -66.58
N ASP A 656 -13.01 -49.27 -65.75
CA ASP A 656 -11.71 -49.89 -65.57
C ASP A 656 -11.36 -50.71 -66.78
N VAL A 657 -10.69 -50.05 -67.73
CA VAL A 657 -10.29 -50.63 -69.01
C VAL A 657 -9.32 -51.79 -68.81
N ALA A 658 -8.45 -51.73 -67.85
CA ALA A 658 -7.47 -52.78 -67.59
C ALA A 658 -8.16 -54.03 -67.07
N GLU A 659 -9.10 -53.84 -66.09
CA GLU A 659 -9.87 -54.96 -65.55
C GLU A 659 -10.79 -55.56 -66.61
N PHE A 660 -11.48 -54.74 -67.44
CA PHE A 660 -12.27 -55.23 -68.59
C PHE A 660 -11.39 -56.09 -69.47
N ASN A 661 -10.29 -55.56 -69.93
CA ASN A 661 -9.39 -56.29 -70.88
C ASN A 661 -8.78 -57.56 -70.27
N ARG A 662 -8.67 -57.61 -68.95
CA ARG A 662 -8.18 -58.81 -68.24
C ARG A 662 -9.27 -59.88 -68.15
N THR A 663 -10.49 -59.49 -67.82
CA THR A 663 -11.53 -60.43 -67.42
C THR A 663 -12.56 -60.77 -68.52
N SER A 664 -12.75 -59.86 -69.48
CA SER A 664 -13.76 -60.02 -70.52
C SER A 664 -13.44 -61.22 -71.45
N THR A 665 -14.47 -61.95 -71.70
CA THR A 665 -14.44 -63.08 -72.69
C THR A 665 -15.07 -62.68 -73.98
N LEU A 666 -15.40 -61.41 -74.20
CA LEU A 666 -16.04 -60.92 -75.42
C LEU A 666 -15.09 -61.07 -76.60
N GLU A 667 -15.61 -61.75 -77.67
CA GLU A 667 -14.86 -61.98 -78.86
C GLU A 667 -15.69 -61.52 -80.10
N SER A 668 -15.00 -61.16 -81.17
CA SER A 668 -15.58 -60.88 -82.45
C SER A 668 -14.62 -61.39 -83.55
N ALA A 669 -15.14 -62.12 -84.56
CA ALA A 669 -14.35 -62.76 -85.61
C ALA A 669 -13.21 -63.63 -85.01
N GLY A 670 -13.47 -64.30 -83.84
CA GLY A 670 -12.47 -65.18 -83.21
C GLY A 670 -11.33 -64.48 -82.59
N GLN A 671 -11.45 -63.17 -82.35
CA GLN A 671 -10.43 -62.38 -81.65
C GLN A 671 -11.03 -61.69 -80.38
N LYS A 672 -10.28 -61.63 -79.34
CA LYS A 672 -10.68 -60.96 -78.12
C LYS A 672 -10.87 -59.46 -78.38
N VAL A 673 -11.99 -58.92 -77.89
CA VAL A 673 -12.26 -57.49 -78.00
C VAL A 673 -11.44 -56.79 -76.87
N VAL A 674 -10.69 -55.77 -77.34
CA VAL A 674 -9.90 -54.94 -76.45
C VAL A 674 -10.61 -53.57 -76.34
N LEU A 675 -10.97 -53.18 -75.12
CA LEU A 675 -11.59 -51.90 -74.82
C LEU A 675 -10.50 -50.80 -74.67
N GLU A 676 -10.78 -49.63 -75.22
CA GLU A 676 -9.89 -48.44 -75.09
C GLU A 676 -10.73 -47.20 -74.81
N GLU A 677 -10.18 -46.31 -74.00
CA GLU A 677 -10.77 -45.00 -73.71
C GLU A 677 -10.54 -44.09 -74.90
N ILE A 678 -11.58 -43.37 -75.32
CA ILE A 678 -11.50 -42.38 -76.34
C ILE A 678 -11.20 -41.02 -75.75
N THR A 679 -10.05 -40.52 -76.03
CA THR A 679 -9.64 -39.19 -75.53
C THR A 679 -9.95 -38.12 -76.59
N GLY A 680 -10.18 -36.92 -76.13
CA GLY A 680 -10.33 -35.75 -76.97
C GLY A 680 -9.02 -35.30 -77.61
N PRO A 681 -9.03 -34.28 -78.47
CA PRO A 681 -7.85 -33.86 -79.27
C PRO A 681 -6.64 -33.49 -78.41
N ASN A 682 -6.84 -33.07 -77.16
CA ASN A 682 -5.76 -32.67 -76.26
C ASN A 682 -5.54 -33.70 -75.12
N GLY A 683 -6.11 -34.90 -75.27
CA GLY A 683 -5.99 -35.98 -74.29
C GLY A 683 -7.02 -35.92 -73.16
N GLU A 684 -8.02 -35.03 -73.29
CA GLU A 684 -9.06 -34.91 -72.22
C GLU A 684 -9.98 -36.13 -72.23
N PHE A 685 -10.45 -36.45 -71.01
CA PHE A 685 -11.40 -37.55 -70.83
C PHE A 685 -12.75 -37.21 -71.49
N THR A 686 -13.23 -38.07 -72.31
CA THR A 686 -14.49 -37.85 -73.06
C THR A 686 -15.68 -38.62 -72.50
N GLY A 687 -15.43 -39.56 -71.57
CA GLY A 687 -16.47 -40.50 -71.11
C GLY A 687 -16.86 -41.59 -72.13
N GLN A 688 -16.09 -41.72 -73.20
CA GLN A 688 -16.39 -42.66 -74.25
C GLN A 688 -15.33 -43.75 -74.26
N TYR A 689 -15.78 -44.96 -74.57
CA TYR A 689 -14.91 -46.16 -74.66
C TYR A 689 -15.34 -46.96 -75.88
N ALA A 690 -14.37 -47.49 -76.60
CA ALA A 690 -14.69 -48.29 -77.78
C ALA A 690 -13.94 -49.63 -77.72
N GLY A 691 -14.63 -50.68 -78.16
CA GLY A 691 -14.03 -52.00 -78.25
C GLY A 691 -13.48 -52.23 -79.71
N TYR A 692 -12.27 -52.81 -79.77
CA TYR A 692 -11.53 -53.03 -80.96
C TYR A 692 -11.10 -54.49 -81.07
N ILE A 693 -11.09 -55.03 -82.34
CA ILE A 693 -10.32 -56.25 -82.66
C ILE A 693 -9.23 -55.84 -83.70
N THR A 694 -8.27 -56.69 -83.89
CA THR A 694 -7.18 -56.45 -84.84
C THR A 694 -7.36 -57.45 -86.05
N GLN A 695 -7.76 -56.95 -87.20
CA GLN A 695 -7.90 -57.77 -88.42
C GLN A 695 -6.83 -57.32 -89.39
N ASN A 696 -5.99 -58.28 -89.86
CA ASN A 696 -4.88 -58.01 -90.77
C ASN A 696 -3.98 -56.87 -90.37
N GLY A 697 -3.73 -56.73 -89.02
CA GLY A 697 -2.90 -55.68 -88.47
C GLY A 697 -3.57 -54.32 -88.36
N VAL A 698 -4.86 -54.19 -88.66
CA VAL A 698 -5.60 -52.95 -88.54
C VAL A 698 -6.64 -53.05 -87.47
N LYS A 699 -6.75 -52.05 -86.63
CA LYS A 699 -7.79 -51.93 -85.63
C LYS A 699 -9.15 -51.69 -86.30
N VAL A 700 -10.12 -52.42 -85.85
CA VAL A 700 -11.51 -52.35 -86.38
C VAL A 700 -12.46 -52.07 -85.21
N UNK A 701 -13.39 -50.94 -84.78
CA UNK A 701 -14.06 -50.73 -83.99
C UNK A 701 -14.98 -51.52 -84.08
N LEU A 702 -15.22 -51.99 -83.43
CA LEU A 702 -16.53 -52.60 -83.24
C LEU A 702 -17.46 -51.51 -82.74
N ALA A 703 -18.66 -51.53 -83.17
CA ALA A 703 -19.61 -50.47 -82.80
C ALA A 703 -20.11 -50.62 -81.33
N VAL A 704 -19.25 -51.07 -80.49
CA VAL A 704 -19.53 -51.05 -79.08
C VAL A 704 -18.90 -49.76 -78.50
N THR A 705 -19.72 -48.76 -78.35
CA THR A 705 -19.27 -47.53 -77.72
C THR A 705 -20.09 -47.33 -76.46
N LEU A 706 -19.38 -47.20 -75.34
CA LEU A 706 -19.98 -46.82 -74.06
C LEU A 706 -19.81 -45.32 -73.97
N TRP A 707 -20.83 -44.60 -73.56
CA TRP A 707 -20.80 -43.15 -73.43
C TRP A 707 -21.53 -42.73 -72.19
N TRP A 708 -20.87 -41.88 -71.40
CA TRP A 708 -21.43 -41.30 -70.15
C TRP A 708 -21.65 -39.84 -70.33
N ARG A 709 -22.79 -39.30 -69.84
CA ARG A 709 -23.08 -37.86 -69.96
C ARG A 709 -23.43 -37.30 -68.61
#